data_a6f5c5eb535945e68e8924df6ce8ab2a
#
_entry.id   a6f5c5eb535945e68e8924df6ce8ab2a
#
_cell.length_a   1.000
_cell.length_b   1.000
_cell.length_c   1.000
_cell.angle_alpha   90.00
_cell.angle_beta   90.00
_cell.angle_gamma   90.00
#
_symmetry.space_group_name_H-M   'P 1'
#
loop_
_entity.id
_entity.type
_entity.pdbx_description
1 polymer ?
#
loop_
_entity_poly.entity_id
_entity_poly.type
_entity_poly.pdbx_seq_one_letter_code
_entity_poly.pdbx_strand_id
1 'polypeptide(L)'
;MRLMLSPVSMALLCAFAPARAAEEAPALATVTVTAKGYAAADAETPVSVITLDRQRLLQKQAQNVGEALRGEPGLGVASDGANGQNPVIRGLKKEGVVLLVDGVRVNSAQPQGAIASFMSLGLADRIEVVKGPASVLYGSGALGGVINVRLPQARFVPGLSFDTSASLDSASRGLRGTGMLNTSQGDHALMLGASLARIDDYRAPSAKVQLTGYDSDALIAQYRYRIDARQQLRASAQQQTDEDVWFPGSKKPHPNVAVVGNTLVRSPKQERQLYEVGYERKGGGDQPLNVDLRVYRQDVNRSINAYSDRLERDIGRTQVSFSTDGLDARADWLVHPQHLLSFGINAWRMQASPERFLASPTSLSPLTRNVPFSDGELSSLGFFLQDDMRFGKLNVLAGLRHDTVQGKAASINNGAVTTGLDRKDSATSGSLGLIYEATPLLRPFANVSRGFRAGELRERFEASPRGDGFQYIGNPQIRPEFDTQFELGLKGESQDLQYSASVYCNRITDYITGQPTGSFVNGLPVKRTVNLGAVQIQGLEASARWQLRRGQWLTAGYSRLRGTNKDLNEPLFQMPADELSLGWEGSVAPAWTADATLRLVARQSRVATAFARGTENASAGFGTLDLGATWRYASQQSLRLALRNVADKAYHEHLAEGVSGQEIQAAGRSVQVTWQGKF
;
A
#
# COMPACT_ATOMS: atom_id res chain seq x y z
N MET A 1 -6.89 -27.46 -32.84
CA MET A 1 -5.82 -28.21 -32.19
C MET A 1 -4.68 -27.22 -31.93
N ARG A 2 -4.75 -26.45 -30.81
CA ARG A 2 -3.72 -25.48 -30.40
C ARG A 2 -2.83 -26.18 -29.39
N LEU A 3 -1.58 -26.44 -29.76
CA LEU A 3 -0.55 -26.91 -28.84
C LEU A 3 -0.24 -25.77 -27.82
N MET A 4 -0.78 -25.87 -26.61
CA MET A 4 -0.31 -25.13 -25.46
C MET A 4 0.98 -25.76 -24.96
N LEU A 5 2.13 -25.22 -25.34
CA LEU A 5 3.41 -25.51 -24.68
C LEU A 5 3.36 -24.95 -23.28
N SER A 6 3.35 -25.79 -22.26
CA SER A 6 3.36 -25.44 -20.87
C SER A 6 4.68 -24.74 -20.53
N PRO A 7 4.65 -23.61 -19.77
CA PRO A 7 5.87 -22.88 -19.37
C PRO A 7 6.81 -23.69 -18.46
N VAL A 8 6.37 -24.83 -17.94
CA VAL A 8 7.19 -25.74 -17.12
C VAL A 8 8.27 -26.46 -17.94
N SER A 9 8.06 -26.67 -19.24
CA SER A 9 9.03 -27.38 -20.10
C SER A 9 10.25 -26.53 -20.48
N MET A 10 10.20 -25.21 -20.35
CA MET A 10 11.31 -24.32 -20.72
C MET A 10 12.26 -24.03 -19.55
N ALA A 11 11.84 -24.30 -18.30
CA ALA A 11 12.63 -24.08 -17.10
C ALA A 11 13.64 -25.21 -16.77
N LEU A 12 13.51 -26.38 -17.38
CA LEU A 12 14.32 -27.57 -17.02
C LEU A 12 15.60 -27.75 -17.83
N LEU A 13 15.88 -26.92 -18.83
CA LEU A 13 17.01 -27.11 -19.76
C LEU A 13 18.27 -26.27 -19.44
N CYS A 14 18.29 -25.45 -18.39
CA CYS A 14 19.42 -24.58 -18.04
C CYS A 14 20.18 -24.96 -16.76
N ALA A 15 20.20 -26.22 -16.35
CA ALA A 15 20.91 -26.64 -15.14
C ALA A 15 22.25 -27.30 -15.48
N PHE A 16 23.31 -26.77 -14.91
CA PHE A 16 24.63 -27.31 -14.57
C PHE A 16 25.84 -26.51 -15.11
N ALA A 17 26.30 -25.58 -14.24
CA ALA A 17 27.70 -25.14 -14.20
C ALA A 17 28.12 -24.94 -12.74
N PRO A 18 29.34 -25.35 -12.31
CA PRO A 18 29.77 -25.27 -10.91
C PRO A 18 30.09 -23.85 -10.47
N ALA A 19 29.58 -23.45 -9.30
CA ALA A 19 29.74 -22.12 -8.72
C ALA A 19 30.99 -21.97 -7.85
N ARG A 20 31.72 -20.86 -7.99
CA ARG A 20 32.65 -20.35 -6.99
C ARG A 20 31.88 -19.44 -6.01
N ALA A 21 32.13 -19.58 -4.71
CA ALA A 21 31.53 -18.72 -3.70
C ALA A 21 31.93 -17.25 -3.94
N ALA A 22 30.91 -16.39 -4.04
CA ALA A 22 31.12 -14.94 -4.11
C ALA A 22 31.32 -14.37 -2.71
N GLU A 23 32.27 -13.48 -2.56
CA GLU A 23 32.54 -12.69 -1.37
C GLU A 23 31.32 -11.80 -1.06
N GLU A 24 30.81 -11.84 0.18
CA GLU A 24 29.69 -10.98 0.59
C GLU A 24 30.08 -9.50 0.49
N ALA A 25 29.39 -8.75 -0.36
CA ALA A 25 29.52 -7.30 -0.38
C ALA A 25 29.06 -6.72 0.98
N PRO A 26 29.71 -5.66 1.49
CA PRO A 26 29.30 -5.02 2.73
C PRO A 26 27.84 -4.54 2.61
N ALA A 27 27.07 -4.71 3.69
CA ALA A 27 25.68 -4.26 3.73
C ALA A 27 25.66 -2.74 3.47
N LEU A 28 25.15 -2.34 2.30
CA LEU A 28 24.96 -0.94 1.97
C LEU A 28 23.89 -0.34 2.90
N ALA A 29 24.11 0.90 3.36
CA ALA A 29 23.12 1.65 4.14
C ALA A 29 21.75 1.65 3.42
N THR A 30 20.68 1.44 4.18
CA THR A 30 19.31 1.47 3.63
C THR A 30 19.00 2.87 3.11
N VAL A 31 18.80 3.00 1.81
CA VAL A 31 18.51 4.27 1.12
C VAL A 31 17.04 4.32 0.73
N THR A 32 16.37 5.38 1.08
CA THR A 32 14.99 5.69 0.66
C THR A 32 14.96 6.96 -0.18
N VAL A 33 14.07 7.00 -1.14
CA VAL A 33 13.77 8.21 -1.94
C VAL A 33 12.52 8.89 -1.42
N THR A 34 11.56 8.13 -0.94
CA THR A 34 10.21 8.61 -0.58
C THR A 34 10.22 9.59 0.60
N ALA A 35 11.15 9.44 1.54
CA ALA A 35 11.16 10.27 2.76
C ALA A 35 11.54 11.74 2.53
N LYS A 36 12.51 12.00 1.66
CA LYS A 36 13.01 13.35 1.33
C LYS A 36 12.72 13.75 -0.12
N GLY A 37 12.21 12.79 -0.94
CA GLY A 37 11.99 12.95 -2.37
C GLY A 37 13.27 12.78 -3.22
N TYR A 38 14.43 12.59 -2.59
CA TYR A 38 15.71 12.20 -3.20
C TYR A 38 16.35 11.11 -2.37
N ALA A 39 17.34 10.41 -2.95
CA ALA A 39 18.02 9.29 -2.29
C ALA A 39 18.76 9.75 -1.02
N ALA A 40 18.33 9.26 0.14
CA ALA A 40 18.91 9.57 1.43
C ALA A 40 19.00 8.30 2.31
N ALA A 41 20.02 8.25 3.18
CA ALA A 41 20.12 7.18 4.16
C ALA A 41 19.01 7.30 5.20
N ASP A 42 18.39 6.15 5.57
CA ASP A 42 17.35 6.15 6.61
C ASP A 42 17.89 6.70 7.95
N ALA A 43 19.13 6.34 8.30
CA ALA A 43 19.78 6.80 9.51
C ALA A 43 19.98 8.33 9.61
N GLU A 44 19.94 9.06 8.48
CA GLU A 44 20.05 10.54 8.42
C GLU A 44 18.71 11.24 8.25
N THR A 45 17.61 10.49 8.27
CA THR A 45 16.28 11.02 8.01
C THR A 45 15.51 11.19 9.34
N PRO A 46 15.03 12.40 9.69
CA PRO A 46 14.35 12.65 10.97
C PRO A 46 12.88 12.22 10.97
N VAL A 47 12.55 11.11 10.28
CA VAL A 47 11.24 10.46 10.24
C VAL A 47 11.41 8.96 10.25
N SER A 48 10.38 8.22 10.68
CA SER A 48 10.38 6.77 10.67
C SER A 48 10.10 6.24 9.27
N VAL A 49 11.01 5.39 8.74
CA VAL A 49 10.93 4.81 7.39
C VAL A 49 11.06 3.28 7.49
N ILE A 50 10.45 2.56 6.56
CA ILE A 50 10.66 1.14 6.31
C ILE A 50 10.93 0.95 4.83
N THR A 51 11.94 0.14 4.50
CA THR A 51 12.23 -0.29 3.13
C THR A 51 12.26 -1.81 3.08
N LEU A 52 11.45 -2.39 2.19
CA LEU A 52 11.47 -3.81 1.85
C LEU A 52 12.03 -3.94 0.44
N ASP A 53 13.21 -4.51 0.32
CA ASP A 53 13.84 -4.78 -0.96
C ASP A 53 13.24 -5.99 -1.69
N ARG A 54 13.64 -6.21 -2.94
CA ARG A 54 13.16 -7.33 -3.76
C ARG A 54 13.43 -8.68 -3.11
N GLN A 55 14.58 -8.86 -2.46
CA GLN A 55 14.90 -10.13 -1.80
C GLN A 55 13.92 -10.41 -0.67
N ARG A 56 13.62 -9.41 0.16
CA ARG A 56 12.63 -9.51 1.23
C ARG A 56 11.22 -9.75 0.71
N LEU A 57 10.83 -9.08 -0.38
CA LEU A 57 9.53 -9.31 -1.04
C LEU A 57 9.39 -10.74 -1.55
N LEU A 58 10.43 -11.29 -2.18
CA LEU A 58 10.47 -12.67 -2.65
C LEU A 58 10.51 -13.70 -1.50
N GLN A 59 11.18 -13.38 -0.39
CA GLN A 59 11.15 -14.21 0.82
C GLN A 59 9.75 -14.27 1.44
N LYS A 60 9.05 -13.13 1.52
CA LYS A 60 7.68 -13.05 2.05
C LYS A 60 6.66 -13.70 1.12
N GLN A 61 6.93 -13.76 -0.18
CA GLN A 61 5.98 -14.19 -1.23
C GLN A 61 4.62 -13.48 -1.14
N ALA A 62 4.66 -12.23 -0.71
CA ALA A 62 3.46 -11.44 -0.53
C ALA A 62 2.73 -11.22 -1.86
N GLN A 63 1.41 -11.31 -1.83
CA GLN A 63 0.56 -11.18 -3.01
C GLN A 63 0.27 -9.72 -3.33
N ASN A 64 0.14 -8.90 -2.29
CA ASN A 64 -0.16 -7.48 -2.37
C ASN A 64 0.60 -6.68 -1.32
N VAL A 65 0.51 -5.36 -1.41
CA VAL A 65 1.25 -4.42 -0.55
C VAL A 65 0.89 -4.59 0.93
N GLY A 66 -0.39 -4.80 1.25
CA GLY A 66 -0.81 -5.01 2.63
C GLY A 66 -0.13 -6.22 3.24
N GLU A 67 -0.13 -7.35 2.53
CA GLU A 67 0.52 -8.57 2.99
C GLU A 67 2.04 -8.42 3.10
N ALA A 68 2.68 -7.72 2.17
CA ALA A 68 4.12 -7.46 2.23
C ALA A 68 4.54 -6.71 3.50
N LEU A 69 3.69 -5.79 3.96
CA LEU A 69 3.94 -4.95 5.12
C LEU A 69 3.53 -5.59 6.46
N ARG A 70 2.86 -6.76 6.43
CA ARG A 70 2.48 -7.48 7.65
C ARG A 70 3.70 -7.85 8.48
N GLY A 71 3.61 -7.60 9.80
CA GLY A 71 4.70 -7.87 10.73
C GLY A 71 5.76 -6.78 10.84
N GLU A 72 5.66 -5.71 10.04
CA GLU A 72 6.55 -4.57 10.17
C GLU A 72 6.02 -3.60 11.27
N PRO A 73 6.88 -3.06 12.15
CA PRO A 73 6.45 -2.22 13.27
C PRO A 73 5.64 -1.00 12.84
N GLY A 74 4.49 -0.77 13.50
CA GLY A 74 3.58 0.34 13.22
C GLY A 74 2.71 0.16 11.98
N LEU A 75 2.82 -0.98 11.30
CA LEU A 75 2.02 -1.33 10.14
C LEU A 75 1.03 -2.44 10.47
N GLY A 76 -0.11 -2.42 9.80
CA GLY A 76 -1.16 -3.43 9.91
C GLY A 76 -1.81 -3.66 8.55
N VAL A 77 -2.75 -4.59 8.51
CA VAL A 77 -3.50 -4.94 7.29
C VAL A 77 -4.97 -5.03 7.60
N ALA A 78 -5.78 -4.20 6.96
CA ALA A 78 -7.23 -4.33 6.96
C ALA A 78 -7.65 -5.13 5.72
N SER A 79 -8.29 -6.28 5.92
CA SER A 79 -8.54 -7.26 4.85
C SER A 79 -10.03 -7.53 4.66
N ASP A 80 -10.44 -7.53 3.39
CA ASP A 80 -11.78 -7.98 2.95
C ASP A 80 -11.70 -9.34 2.19
N GLY A 81 -10.56 -10.04 2.28
CA GLY A 81 -10.26 -11.29 1.55
C GLY A 81 -8.79 -11.38 1.14
N ALA A 82 -8.43 -12.29 0.25
CA ALA A 82 -7.04 -12.50 -0.15
C ALA A 82 -6.48 -11.37 -1.01
N ASN A 83 -7.25 -10.83 -1.96
CA ASN A 83 -6.86 -9.71 -2.81
C ASN A 83 -7.04 -8.36 -2.10
N GLY A 84 -8.16 -8.18 -1.41
CA GLY A 84 -8.58 -6.93 -0.81
C GLY A 84 -7.86 -6.59 0.49
N GLN A 85 -6.53 -6.37 0.47
CA GLN A 85 -5.73 -6.09 1.67
C GLN A 85 -5.22 -4.64 1.67
N ASN A 86 -5.83 -3.78 2.49
CA ASN A 86 -5.40 -2.40 2.66
C ASN A 86 -4.31 -2.28 3.72
N PRO A 87 -3.17 -1.67 3.41
CA PRO A 87 -2.18 -1.34 4.43
C PRO A 87 -2.72 -0.31 5.42
N VAL A 88 -2.30 -0.46 6.67
CA VAL A 88 -2.61 0.45 7.78
C VAL A 88 -1.30 0.97 8.33
N ILE A 89 -1.15 2.29 8.42
CA ILE A 89 0.02 2.94 9.01
C ILE A 89 -0.44 3.67 10.27
N ARG A 90 0.11 3.30 11.43
CA ARG A 90 -0.21 3.93 12.72
C ARG A 90 -1.72 4.04 12.98
N GLY A 91 -2.49 3.01 12.57
CA GLY A 91 -3.95 2.97 12.72
C GLY A 91 -4.75 3.71 11.65
N LEU A 92 -4.12 4.48 10.78
CA LEU A 92 -4.76 5.14 9.65
C LEU A 92 -4.69 4.27 8.39
N LYS A 93 -5.74 4.27 7.61
CA LYS A 93 -5.91 3.41 6.43
C LYS A 93 -6.67 4.10 5.32
N LYS A 94 -6.73 3.47 4.15
CA LYS A 94 -7.47 3.94 2.97
C LYS A 94 -7.07 5.39 2.61
N GLU A 95 -8.02 6.31 2.67
CA GLU A 95 -7.84 7.71 2.27
C GLU A 95 -6.85 8.48 3.17
N GLY A 96 -6.52 7.95 4.35
CA GLY A 96 -5.49 8.50 5.25
C GLY A 96 -4.07 8.02 4.95
N VAL A 97 -3.87 7.18 3.91
CA VAL A 97 -2.56 6.67 3.46
C VAL A 97 -2.42 6.89 1.97
N VAL A 98 -1.36 7.58 1.55
CA VAL A 98 -1.07 7.77 0.12
C VAL A 98 -0.33 6.56 -0.43
N LEU A 99 -0.84 6.01 -1.53
CA LEU A 99 -0.24 4.90 -2.26
C LEU A 99 0.35 5.41 -3.57
N LEU A 100 1.61 5.05 -3.82
CA LEU A 100 2.36 5.45 -5.01
C LEU A 100 2.91 4.23 -5.76
N VAL A 101 2.98 4.32 -7.08
CA VAL A 101 3.78 3.44 -7.94
C VAL A 101 4.81 4.29 -8.66
N ASP A 102 6.09 4.06 -8.42
CA ASP A 102 7.20 4.89 -8.90
C ASP A 102 7.03 6.40 -8.62
N GLY A 103 6.36 6.73 -7.51
CA GLY A 103 6.06 8.10 -7.13
C GLY A 103 4.78 8.68 -7.76
N VAL A 104 4.13 7.99 -8.68
CA VAL A 104 2.81 8.38 -9.21
C VAL A 104 1.72 7.94 -8.25
N ARG A 105 0.87 8.87 -7.84
CA ARG A 105 -0.23 8.60 -6.92
C ARG A 105 -1.30 7.71 -7.54
N VAL A 106 -1.69 6.66 -6.83
CA VAL A 106 -2.84 5.84 -7.18
C VAL A 106 -4.09 6.48 -6.58
N ASN A 107 -4.80 7.26 -7.39
CA ASN A 107 -6.05 7.88 -7.01
C ASN A 107 -7.23 6.93 -7.23
N SER A 108 -8.20 6.98 -6.32
CA SER A 108 -9.42 6.18 -6.43
C SER A 108 -10.56 6.86 -5.67
N ALA A 109 -11.77 6.83 -6.21
CA ALA A 109 -12.98 7.25 -5.52
C ALA A 109 -13.78 6.03 -5.01
N GLN A 110 -13.12 4.91 -4.71
CA GLN A 110 -13.74 3.67 -4.26
C GLN A 110 -13.53 3.45 -2.76
N PRO A 111 -14.60 3.33 -1.94
CA PRO A 111 -14.46 3.07 -0.51
C PRO A 111 -14.27 1.60 -0.17
N GLN A 112 -14.56 0.69 -1.10
CA GLN A 112 -14.48 -0.76 -0.89
C GLN A 112 -13.42 -1.39 -1.77
N GLY A 113 -12.79 -2.41 -1.23
CA GLY A 113 -11.65 -3.07 -1.81
C GLY A 113 -10.36 -2.28 -1.61
N ALA A 114 -9.26 -2.94 -1.77
CA ALA A 114 -7.95 -2.35 -1.55
C ALA A 114 -7.51 -1.58 -2.78
N ILE A 115 -7.28 -0.28 -2.64
CA ILE A 115 -6.53 0.49 -3.64
C ILE A 115 -5.15 -0.15 -3.83
N ALA A 116 -4.58 -0.69 -2.76
CA ALA A 116 -3.31 -1.40 -2.79
C ALA A 116 -3.31 -2.69 -3.63
N SER A 117 -4.47 -3.25 -3.98
CA SER A 117 -4.54 -4.37 -4.91
C SER A 117 -4.25 -3.98 -6.37
N PHE A 118 -4.33 -2.71 -6.73
CA PHE A 118 -3.90 -2.21 -8.04
C PHE A 118 -2.37 -2.04 -8.19
N MET A 119 -1.59 -2.64 -7.30
CA MET A 119 -0.13 -2.52 -7.23
C MET A 119 0.48 -3.92 -7.17
N SER A 120 0.79 -4.51 -8.35
CA SER A 120 1.41 -5.84 -8.41
C SER A 120 2.80 -5.84 -7.78
N LEU A 121 3.04 -6.77 -6.87
CA LEU A 121 4.36 -6.96 -6.27
C LEU A 121 5.26 -7.90 -7.10
N GLY A 122 4.73 -8.62 -8.07
CA GLY A 122 5.53 -9.49 -8.94
C GLY A 122 6.67 -8.74 -9.63
N LEU A 123 6.41 -7.51 -10.04
CA LEU A 123 7.39 -6.64 -10.70
C LEU A 123 8.07 -5.63 -9.76
N ALA A 124 7.72 -5.57 -8.47
CA ALA A 124 8.30 -4.61 -7.55
C ALA A 124 9.79 -4.86 -7.29
N ASP A 125 10.59 -3.80 -7.31
CA ASP A 125 11.99 -3.81 -6.88
C ASP A 125 12.09 -3.61 -5.36
N ARG A 126 11.30 -2.68 -4.83
CA ARG A 126 11.20 -2.44 -3.38
C ARG A 126 9.91 -1.71 -3.02
N ILE A 127 9.57 -1.75 -1.74
CA ILE A 127 8.52 -0.92 -1.14
C ILE A 127 9.18 0.00 -0.14
N GLU A 128 8.89 1.30 -0.24
CA GLU A 128 9.31 2.32 0.71
C GLU A 128 8.08 2.83 1.45
N VAL A 129 8.14 2.90 2.77
CA VAL A 129 7.07 3.40 3.64
C VAL A 129 7.60 4.52 4.51
N VAL A 130 6.97 5.70 4.41
CA VAL A 130 7.19 6.82 5.32
C VAL A 130 6.02 6.87 6.29
N LYS A 131 6.28 6.85 7.60
CA LYS A 131 5.26 6.83 8.64
C LYS A 131 5.02 8.22 9.21
N GLY A 132 3.75 8.55 9.45
CA GLY A 132 3.31 9.87 9.91
C GLY A 132 3.02 10.86 8.78
N PRO A 133 2.53 12.08 9.11
CA PRO A 133 2.12 13.06 8.12
C PRO A 133 3.24 13.46 7.16
N ALA A 134 3.07 13.15 5.88
CA ALA A 134 4.02 13.42 4.80
C ALA A 134 3.43 14.37 3.73
N SER A 135 2.47 15.20 4.13
CA SER A 135 1.74 16.07 3.20
C SER A 135 2.62 17.11 2.52
N VAL A 136 3.78 17.48 3.07
CA VAL A 136 4.70 18.46 2.43
C VAL A 136 5.09 18.00 1.02
N LEU A 137 5.44 16.74 0.82
CA LEU A 137 5.82 16.21 -0.49
C LEU A 137 4.62 15.66 -1.27
N TYR A 138 3.61 15.09 -0.57
CA TYR A 138 2.59 14.25 -1.20
C TYR A 138 1.17 14.82 -1.12
N GLY A 139 0.97 15.96 -0.45
CA GLY A 139 -0.31 16.67 -0.38
C GLY A 139 -1.39 15.94 0.42
N SER A 140 -2.63 16.15 0.01
CA SER A 140 -3.83 15.62 0.67
C SER A 140 -3.80 14.09 0.84
N GLY A 141 -4.18 13.59 2.04
CA GLY A 141 -4.33 12.17 2.35
C GLY A 141 -3.09 11.50 2.93
N ALA A 142 -1.92 12.17 2.97
CA ALA A 142 -0.72 11.62 3.60
C ALA A 142 -0.70 11.86 5.12
N LEU A 143 -1.74 11.43 5.85
CA LEU A 143 -1.85 11.60 7.30
C LEU A 143 -1.16 10.47 8.07
N GLY A 144 -1.51 9.21 7.78
CA GLY A 144 -0.83 8.04 8.33
C GLY A 144 0.55 7.83 7.75
N GLY A 145 0.74 8.23 6.50
CA GLY A 145 2.00 8.10 5.78
C GLY A 145 1.83 7.85 4.29
N VAL A 146 2.94 7.42 3.69
CA VAL A 146 3.05 7.16 2.25
C VAL A 146 3.67 5.79 2.04
N ILE A 147 3.12 5.02 1.11
CA ILE A 147 3.68 3.77 0.63
C ILE A 147 4.00 3.93 -0.86
N ASN A 148 5.24 3.68 -1.24
CA ASN A 148 5.70 3.79 -2.61
C ASN A 148 6.24 2.43 -3.08
N VAL A 149 5.55 1.80 -4.01
CA VAL A 149 6.05 0.62 -4.72
C VAL A 149 6.97 1.09 -5.84
N ARG A 150 8.25 0.82 -5.67
CA ARG A 150 9.27 1.14 -6.68
C ARG A 150 9.42 -0.04 -7.62
N LEU A 151 9.35 0.25 -8.91
CA LEU A 151 9.57 -0.73 -9.97
C LEU A 151 11.02 -0.69 -10.45
N PRO A 152 11.55 -1.77 -11.03
CA PRO A 152 12.87 -1.76 -11.66
C PRO A 152 12.94 -0.69 -12.76
N GLN A 153 14.10 -0.10 -12.90
CA GLN A 153 14.36 0.91 -13.92
C GLN A 153 15.17 0.31 -15.08
N ALA A 154 14.87 0.72 -16.32
CA ALA A 154 15.71 0.40 -17.47
C ALA A 154 17.14 0.92 -17.23
N ARG A 155 18.15 0.05 -17.38
CA ARG A 155 19.54 0.31 -17.01
C ARG A 155 20.41 0.51 -18.24
N PHE A 156 21.29 1.49 -18.22
CA PHE A 156 22.31 1.72 -19.27
C PHE A 156 23.52 0.80 -19.08
N VAL A 157 23.28 -0.50 -19.01
CA VAL A 157 24.30 -1.53 -18.97
C VAL A 157 24.28 -2.25 -20.32
N PRO A 158 25.36 -2.18 -21.12
CA PRO A 158 25.38 -2.78 -22.45
C PRO A 158 25.06 -4.28 -22.40
N GLY A 159 24.33 -4.74 -23.41
CA GLY A 159 23.95 -6.14 -23.56
C GLY A 159 22.52 -6.42 -23.14
N LEU A 160 22.24 -7.71 -22.93
CA LEU A 160 20.93 -8.26 -22.59
C LEU A 160 21.04 -8.93 -21.22
N SER A 161 20.10 -8.68 -20.34
CA SER A 161 19.93 -9.41 -19.09
C SER A 161 18.48 -9.81 -18.85
N PHE A 162 18.27 -10.95 -18.24
CA PHE A 162 16.95 -11.49 -17.94
C PHE A 162 16.89 -11.95 -16.48
N ASP A 163 15.99 -11.33 -15.70
CA ASP A 163 15.70 -11.69 -14.33
C ASP A 163 14.35 -12.40 -14.28
N THR A 164 14.26 -13.59 -13.65
CA THR A 164 13.02 -14.36 -13.58
C THR A 164 12.83 -15.00 -12.22
N SER A 165 11.57 -15.24 -11.86
CA SER A 165 11.21 -16.03 -10.67
C SER A 165 9.93 -16.82 -10.92
N ALA A 166 9.84 -17.99 -10.28
CA ALA A 166 8.63 -18.79 -10.23
C ALA A 166 8.39 -19.28 -8.80
N SER A 167 7.15 -19.27 -8.33
CA SER A 167 6.82 -19.75 -7.00
C SER A 167 5.49 -20.50 -6.95
N LEU A 168 5.44 -21.48 -6.04
CA LEU A 168 4.28 -22.31 -5.73
C LEU A 168 3.94 -22.18 -4.25
N ASP A 169 2.66 -22.17 -3.93
CA ASP A 169 2.14 -22.16 -2.55
C ASP A 169 1.10 -23.27 -2.37
N SER A 170 1.27 -24.11 -1.35
CA SER A 170 0.38 -25.26 -1.13
C SER A 170 -0.95 -24.89 -0.47
N ALA A 171 -1.04 -23.77 0.27
CA ALA A 171 -2.28 -23.36 0.93
C ALA A 171 -3.34 -22.93 -0.09
N SER A 172 -2.93 -22.16 -1.09
CA SER A 172 -3.79 -21.63 -2.14
C SER A 172 -3.62 -22.36 -3.48
N ARG A 173 -2.77 -23.41 -3.57
CA ARG A 173 -2.31 -23.99 -4.83
C ARG A 173 -1.82 -22.92 -5.82
N GLY A 174 -1.35 -21.83 -5.25
CA GLY A 174 -0.98 -20.62 -5.99
C GLY A 174 0.27 -20.83 -6.85
N LEU A 175 0.19 -20.40 -8.09
CA LEU A 175 1.32 -20.30 -9.01
C LEU A 175 1.60 -18.81 -9.28
N ARG A 176 2.87 -18.41 -9.20
CA ARG A 176 3.31 -17.07 -9.59
C ARG A 176 4.54 -17.16 -10.46
N GLY A 177 4.62 -16.28 -11.44
CA GLY A 177 5.76 -16.17 -12.34
C GLY A 177 6.08 -14.71 -12.63
N THR A 178 7.37 -14.39 -12.74
CA THR A 178 7.83 -13.06 -13.17
C THR A 178 8.97 -13.20 -14.16
N GLY A 179 9.04 -12.31 -15.13
CA GLY A 179 10.15 -12.17 -16.06
C GLY A 179 10.41 -10.70 -16.35
N MET A 180 11.69 -10.29 -16.31
CA MET A 180 12.12 -8.93 -16.62
C MET A 180 13.33 -8.99 -17.55
N LEU A 181 13.21 -8.35 -18.69
CA LEU A 181 14.24 -8.20 -19.70
C LEU A 181 14.79 -6.78 -19.65
N ASN A 182 16.10 -6.63 -19.56
CA ASN A 182 16.78 -5.35 -19.71
C ASN A 182 17.76 -5.43 -20.88
N THR A 183 17.75 -4.40 -21.73
CA THR A 183 18.74 -4.25 -22.79
C THR A 183 19.15 -2.79 -22.95
N SER A 184 20.39 -2.55 -23.34
CA SER A 184 20.90 -1.21 -23.57
C SER A 184 21.93 -1.20 -24.70
N GLN A 185 21.83 -0.19 -25.56
CA GLN A 185 22.78 0.07 -26.63
C GLN A 185 22.99 1.57 -26.76
N GLY A 186 24.23 2.03 -26.58
CA GLY A 186 24.57 3.46 -26.58
C GLY A 186 23.78 4.23 -25.52
N ASP A 187 23.04 5.24 -25.96
CA ASP A 187 22.24 6.11 -25.09
C ASP A 187 20.78 5.64 -24.93
N HIS A 188 20.47 4.43 -25.32
CA HIS A 188 19.14 3.84 -25.24
C HIS A 188 19.12 2.68 -24.25
N ALA A 189 18.15 2.66 -23.36
CA ALA A 189 17.88 1.55 -22.45
C ALA A 189 16.40 1.19 -22.48
N LEU A 190 16.10 -0.11 -22.55
CA LEU A 190 14.75 -0.67 -22.55
C LEU A 190 14.62 -1.72 -21.47
N MET A 191 13.51 -1.71 -20.74
CA MET A 191 13.11 -2.77 -19.82
C MET A 191 11.67 -3.20 -20.15
N LEU A 192 11.48 -4.51 -20.26
CA LEU A 192 10.17 -5.14 -20.37
C LEU A 192 9.98 -6.09 -19.19
N GLY A 193 8.84 -6.06 -18.56
CA GLY A 193 8.52 -6.93 -17.45
C GLY A 193 7.11 -7.48 -17.54
N ALA A 194 6.95 -8.73 -17.12
CA ALA A 194 5.67 -9.39 -16.99
C ALA A 194 5.60 -10.15 -15.67
N SER A 195 4.43 -10.17 -15.04
CA SER A 195 4.14 -11.06 -13.91
C SER A 195 2.75 -11.67 -14.07
N LEU A 196 2.61 -12.87 -13.54
CA LEU A 196 1.33 -13.59 -13.47
C LEU A 196 1.17 -14.20 -12.09
N ALA A 197 -0.07 -14.28 -11.61
CA ALA A 197 -0.46 -15.04 -10.44
C ALA A 197 -1.79 -15.74 -10.71
N ARG A 198 -1.90 -17.02 -10.31
CA ARG A 198 -3.11 -17.84 -10.34
C ARG A 198 -3.28 -18.42 -8.95
N ILE A 199 -4.29 -17.97 -8.24
CA ILE A 199 -4.46 -18.21 -6.82
C ILE A 199 -5.81 -18.86 -6.59
N ASP A 200 -5.82 -20.11 -6.12
CA ASP A 200 -7.04 -20.79 -5.68
C ASP A 200 -7.44 -20.33 -4.27
N ASP A 201 -8.64 -20.73 -3.85
CA ASP A 201 -9.07 -20.56 -2.46
C ASP A 201 -8.10 -21.22 -1.48
N TYR A 202 -7.62 -20.47 -0.49
CA TYR A 202 -6.67 -21.01 0.46
C TYR A 202 -7.34 -21.87 1.55
N ARG A 203 -6.51 -22.70 2.20
CA ARG A 203 -6.91 -23.51 3.34
C ARG A 203 -6.49 -22.84 4.64
N ALA A 204 -7.46 -22.65 5.55
CA ALA A 204 -7.23 -22.44 6.97
C ALA A 204 -7.08 -23.82 7.66
N PRO A 205 -6.60 -23.87 8.92
CA PRO A 205 -6.43 -25.15 9.63
C PRO A 205 -7.71 -25.99 9.73
N SER A 206 -8.86 -25.35 9.86
CA SER A 206 -10.16 -26.02 10.04
C SER A 206 -10.83 -26.39 8.71
N ALA A 207 -10.71 -25.56 7.68
CA ALA A 207 -11.44 -25.71 6.43
C ALA A 207 -10.83 -24.88 5.28
N LYS A 208 -11.29 -25.12 4.05
CA LYS A 208 -11.04 -24.24 2.90
C LYS A 208 -11.84 -22.93 3.09
N VAL A 209 -11.16 -21.80 2.97
CA VAL A 209 -11.79 -20.47 2.96
C VAL A 209 -12.20 -20.16 1.53
N GLN A 210 -13.48 -20.35 1.25
CA GLN A 210 -14.03 -20.19 -0.10
C GLN A 210 -14.00 -18.72 -0.56
N LEU A 211 -13.96 -18.51 -1.88
CA LEU A 211 -14.01 -17.20 -2.52
C LEU A 211 -12.81 -16.30 -2.16
N THR A 212 -11.64 -16.92 -1.99
CA THR A 212 -10.38 -16.21 -1.76
C THR A 212 -9.42 -16.33 -2.95
N GLY A 213 -9.75 -17.13 -3.97
CA GLY A 213 -8.99 -17.23 -5.22
C GLY A 213 -9.17 -16.00 -6.11
N TYR A 214 -8.18 -15.76 -6.97
CA TYR A 214 -8.21 -14.73 -8.02
C TYR A 214 -7.04 -14.92 -8.98
N ASP A 215 -7.16 -14.34 -10.18
CA ASP A 215 -6.10 -14.25 -11.17
C ASP A 215 -5.57 -12.82 -11.26
N SER A 216 -4.25 -12.66 -11.44
CA SER A 216 -3.60 -11.36 -11.60
C SER A 216 -2.52 -11.41 -12.65
N ASP A 217 -2.53 -10.46 -13.57
CA ASP A 217 -1.52 -10.27 -14.61
C ASP A 217 -1.03 -8.82 -14.60
N ALA A 218 0.28 -8.61 -14.72
CA ALA A 218 0.85 -7.28 -14.84
C ALA A 218 1.95 -7.22 -15.90
N LEU A 219 1.98 -6.11 -16.63
CA LEU A 219 2.96 -5.80 -17.64
C LEU A 219 3.57 -4.44 -17.38
N ILE A 220 4.84 -4.29 -17.73
CA ILE A 220 5.54 -3.01 -17.74
C ILE A 220 6.49 -2.92 -18.94
N ALA A 221 6.52 -1.75 -19.57
CA ALA A 221 7.55 -1.37 -20.52
C ALA A 221 8.13 -0.02 -20.10
N GLN A 222 9.45 0.08 -20.05
CA GLN A 222 10.14 1.34 -19.76
C GLN A 222 11.22 1.57 -20.80
N TYR A 223 11.29 2.79 -21.28
CA TYR A 223 12.33 3.27 -22.17
C TYR A 223 13.01 4.49 -21.57
N ARG A 224 14.35 4.52 -21.62
CA ARG A 224 15.16 5.68 -21.21
C ARG A 224 16.11 6.06 -22.35
N TYR A 225 16.18 7.37 -22.59
CA TYR A 225 17.10 7.96 -23.54
C TYR A 225 18.01 8.95 -22.82
N ARG A 226 19.31 8.73 -22.89
CA ARG A 226 20.32 9.62 -22.37
C ARG A 226 20.61 10.68 -23.41
N ILE A 227 20.23 11.94 -23.13
CA ILE A 227 20.52 13.07 -23.99
C ILE A 227 22.00 13.42 -23.88
N ASP A 228 22.50 13.43 -22.64
CA ASP A 228 23.91 13.60 -22.29
C ASP A 228 24.22 12.98 -20.94
N ALA A 229 25.42 13.22 -20.39
CA ALA A 229 25.83 12.66 -19.07
C ALA A 229 24.96 13.13 -17.90
N ARG A 230 24.17 14.17 -18.04
CA ARG A 230 23.35 14.79 -16.99
C ARG A 230 21.86 14.76 -17.27
N GLN A 231 21.45 14.55 -18.50
CA GLN A 231 20.06 14.66 -18.93
C GLN A 231 19.55 13.36 -19.52
N GLN A 232 18.33 13.02 -19.17
CA GLN A 232 17.66 11.84 -19.73
C GLN A 232 16.15 12.06 -19.84
N LEU A 233 15.57 11.42 -20.84
CA LEU A 233 14.14 11.23 -20.97
C LEU A 233 13.78 9.81 -20.48
N ARG A 234 12.59 9.66 -19.93
CA ARG A 234 12.00 8.38 -19.61
C ARG A 234 10.57 8.30 -20.12
N ALA A 235 10.16 7.13 -20.53
CA ALA A 235 8.77 6.80 -20.83
C ALA A 235 8.45 5.46 -20.19
N SER A 236 7.26 5.32 -19.62
CA SER A 236 6.79 4.08 -18.99
C SER A 236 5.34 3.82 -19.33
N ALA A 237 5.01 2.56 -19.61
CA ALA A 237 3.67 2.06 -19.75
C ALA A 237 3.49 0.84 -18.83
N GLN A 238 2.45 0.84 -18.02
CA GLN A 238 2.15 -0.21 -17.06
C GLN A 238 0.70 -0.62 -17.19
N GLN A 239 0.44 -1.92 -17.05
CA GLN A 239 -0.91 -2.45 -16.94
C GLN A 239 -0.93 -3.53 -15.86
N GLN A 240 -1.99 -3.54 -15.05
CA GLN A 240 -2.34 -4.63 -14.16
C GLN A 240 -3.81 -4.96 -14.33
N THR A 241 -4.11 -6.24 -14.44
CA THR A 241 -5.47 -6.79 -14.50
C THR A 241 -5.61 -7.86 -13.45
N ASP A 242 -6.65 -7.77 -12.61
CA ASP A 242 -7.07 -8.83 -11.71
C ASP A 242 -8.47 -9.30 -12.11
N GLU A 243 -8.71 -10.60 -12.11
CA GLU A 243 -9.97 -11.22 -12.49
C GLU A 243 -10.47 -12.15 -11.39
N ASP A 244 -11.80 -12.36 -11.38
CA ASP A 244 -12.50 -13.24 -10.43
C ASP A 244 -12.22 -12.94 -8.95
N VAL A 245 -12.10 -11.64 -8.60
CA VAL A 245 -11.85 -11.20 -7.23
C VAL A 245 -13.15 -11.22 -6.42
N TRP A 246 -13.13 -11.92 -5.29
CA TRP A 246 -14.24 -11.98 -4.34
C TRP A 246 -13.87 -11.35 -3.00
N PHE A 247 -14.91 -10.87 -2.31
CA PHE A 247 -14.79 -10.27 -0.98
C PHE A 247 -15.60 -11.12 0.02
N PRO A 248 -15.06 -12.25 0.50
CA PRO A 248 -15.79 -13.20 1.37
C PRO A 248 -16.26 -12.56 2.67
N GLY A 249 -15.52 -11.58 3.21
CA GLY A 249 -15.92 -10.80 4.36
C GLY A 249 -17.17 -9.92 4.15
N SER A 250 -17.67 -9.80 2.92
CA SER A 250 -18.92 -9.09 2.62
C SER A 250 -20.17 -9.97 2.74
N LYS A 251 -20.03 -11.29 2.96
CA LYS A 251 -21.13 -12.24 3.01
C LYS A 251 -22.09 -11.93 4.15
N LYS A 252 -23.37 -11.72 3.83
CA LYS A 252 -24.45 -11.48 4.79
C LYS A 252 -25.81 -11.82 4.23
N PRO A 253 -26.81 -12.17 5.08
CA PRO A 253 -28.18 -12.36 4.64
C PRO A 253 -28.75 -11.10 3.96
N HIS A 254 -29.51 -11.30 2.88
CA HIS A 254 -30.23 -10.17 2.26
C HIS A 254 -31.34 -9.70 3.19
N PRO A 255 -31.45 -8.39 3.51
CA PRO A 255 -32.34 -7.92 4.58
C PRO A 255 -33.81 -8.09 4.28
N ASN A 256 -34.24 -8.03 3.01
CA ASN A 256 -35.68 -7.91 2.67
C ASN A 256 -36.20 -9.04 1.78
N VAL A 257 -35.32 -9.84 1.12
CA VAL A 257 -35.75 -10.82 0.11
C VAL A 257 -35.10 -12.17 0.40
N ALA A 258 -35.80 -13.04 1.11
CA ALA A 258 -35.30 -14.34 1.56
C ALA A 258 -34.82 -15.26 0.41
N VAL A 259 -35.39 -15.17 -0.77
CA VAL A 259 -35.00 -15.96 -1.94
C VAL A 259 -33.56 -15.65 -2.41
N VAL A 260 -33.01 -14.49 -2.07
CA VAL A 260 -31.62 -14.13 -2.38
C VAL A 260 -30.60 -14.96 -1.59
N GLY A 261 -30.97 -15.42 -0.40
CA GLY A 261 -30.02 -16.04 0.53
C GLY A 261 -29.05 -14.98 1.07
N ASN A 262 -27.75 -15.19 0.88
CA ASN A 262 -26.73 -14.22 1.23
C ASN A 262 -26.34 -13.37 0.01
N THR A 263 -25.97 -12.13 0.29
CA THR A 263 -25.34 -11.22 -0.65
C THR A 263 -23.84 -11.21 -0.41
N LEU A 264 -23.06 -11.30 -1.49
CA LEU A 264 -21.60 -11.16 -1.50
C LEU A 264 -21.21 -10.06 -2.48
N VAL A 265 -20.05 -9.48 -2.27
CA VAL A 265 -19.43 -8.55 -3.23
C VAL A 265 -18.38 -9.31 -4.03
N ARG A 266 -18.40 -9.12 -5.36
CA ARG A 266 -17.36 -9.61 -6.26
C ARG A 266 -16.93 -8.55 -7.27
N SER A 267 -15.70 -8.67 -7.75
CA SER A 267 -15.17 -7.89 -8.86
C SER A 267 -14.76 -8.86 -9.97
N PRO A 268 -15.61 -9.05 -10.99
CA PRO A 268 -15.25 -9.93 -12.12
C PRO A 268 -13.98 -9.52 -12.83
N LYS A 269 -13.75 -8.20 -12.94
CA LYS A 269 -12.53 -7.63 -13.50
C LYS A 269 -12.22 -6.28 -12.87
N GLN A 270 -10.95 -6.04 -12.58
CA GLN A 270 -10.40 -4.74 -12.23
C GLN A 270 -9.07 -4.54 -12.96
N GLU A 271 -8.82 -3.32 -13.42
CA GLU A 271 -7.68 -3.00 -14.26
C GLU A 271 -7.13 -1.61 -13.92
N ARG A 272 -5.80 -1.49 -13.89
CA ARG A 272 -5.10 -0.21 -13.82
C ARG A 272 -4.13 -0.13 -15.00
N GLN A 273 -4.15 1.01 -15.70
CA GLN A 273 -3.18 1.39 -16.70
C GLN A 273 -2.50 2.69 -16.27
N LEU A 274 -1.21 2.81 -16.48
CA LEU A 274 -0.43 4.01 -16.19
C LEU A 274 0.54 4.27 -17.32
N TYR A 275 0.49 5.47 -17.86
CA TYR A 275 1.41 6.00 -18.88
C TYR A 275 2.13 7.21 -18.31
N GLU A 276 3.42 7.25 -18.44
CA GLU A 276 4.27 8.31 -17.91
C GLU A 276 5.32 8.72 -18.91
N VAL A 277 5.58 10.03 -19.00
CA VAL A 277 6.75 10.61 -19.67
C VAL A 277 7.42 11.56 -18.69
N GLY A 278 8.74 11.43 -18.55
CA GLY A 278 9.52 12.25 -17.64
C GLY A 278 10.83 12.73 -18.25
N TYR A 279 11.31 13.85 -17.69
CA TYR A 279 12.62 14.41 -17.96
C TYR A 279 13.35 14.58 -16.64
N GLU A 280 14.60 14.11 -16.62
CA GLU A 280 15.49 14.24 -15.47
C GLU A 280 16.74 14.97 -15.88
N ARG A 281 17.15 15.95 -15.07
CA ARG A 281 18.45 16.62 -15.18
C ARG A 281 19.17 16.52 -13.83
N LYS A 282 20.41 16.07 -13.85
CA LYS A 282 21.31 16.07 -12.70
C LYS A 282 22.18 17.31 -12.71
N GLY A 283 22.24 18.01 -11.60
CA GLY A 283 23.16 19.13 -11.39
C GLY A 283 24.60 18.66 -11.33
N GLY A 284 25.53 19.59 -11.53
CA GLY A 284 26.97 19.33 -11.39
C GLY A 284 27.80 20.58 -11.76
N GLY A 285 29.00 20.70 -11.16
CA GLY A 285 29.88 21.85 -11.33
C GLY A 285 29.19 23.14 -10.89
N ASP A 286 29.20 24.16 -11.77
CA ASP A 286 28.62 25.49 -11.51
C ASP A 286 27.08 25.52 -11.52
N GLN A 287 26.40 24.39 -11.79
CA GLN A 287 24.95 24.31 -11.85
C GLN A 287 24.44 23.19 -10.93
N PRO A 288 24.41 23.41 -9.61
CA PRO A 288 24.02 22.39 -8.64
C PRO A 288 22.48 22.23 -8.53
N LEU A 289 21.78 22.18 -9.67
CA LEU A 289 20.32 22.08 -9.74
C LEU A 289 19.92 20.75 -10.40
N ASN A 290 19.31 19.85 -9.64
CA ASN A 290 18.60 18.70 -10.18
C ASN A 290 17.17 19.12 -10.55
N VAL A 291 16.64 18.56 -11.62
CA VAL A 291 15.26 18.78 -12.06
C VAL A 291 14.64 17.41 -12.40
N ASP A 292 13.44 17.16 -11.93
CA ASP A 292 12.59 16.03 -12.32
C ASP A 292 11.22 16.58 -12.74
N LEU A 293 10.85 16.34 -13.99
CA LEU A 293 9.56 16.70 -14.55
C LEU A 293 8.87 15.42 -15.00
N ARG A 294 7.57 15.30 -14.72
CA ARG A 294 6.78 14.14 -15.08
C ARG A 294 5.36 14.55 -15.42
N VAL A 295 4.86 14.02 -16.53
CA VAL A 295 3.44 14.01 -16.87
C VAL A 295 2.97 12.57 -16.94
N TYR A 296 1.75 12.33 -16.47
CA TYR A 296 1.20 10.98 -16.46
C TYR A 296 -0.32 10.96 -16.67
N ARG A 297 -0.78 9.83 -17.19
CA ARG A 297 -2.18 9.47 -17.22
C ARG A 297 -2.36 8.09 -16.58
N GLN A 298 -3.32 7.99 -15.68
CA GLN A 298 -3.71 6.74 -15.04
C GLN A 298 -5.20 6.49 -15.23
N ASP A 299 -5.53 5.32 -15.76
CA ASP A 299 -6.90 4.85 -15.90
C ASP A 299 -7.10 3.63 -14.99
N VAL A 300 -8.14 3.65 -14.16
CA VAL A 300 -8.54 2.55 -13.28
C VAL A 300 -9.98 2.19 -13.60
N ASN A 301 -10.21 0.96 -14.04
CA ASN A 301 -11.51 0.40 -14.35
C ASN A 301 -11.84 -0.74 -13.40
N ARG A 302 -13.03 -0.75 -12.83
CA ARG A 302 -13.44 -1.78 -11.89
C ARG A 302 -14.92 -2.11 -11.99
N SER A 303 -15.22 -3.40 -12.12
CA SER A 303 -16.57 -3.92 -11.92
C SER A 303 -16.73 -4.35 -10.47
N ILE A 304 -17.78 -3.91 -9.78
CA ILE A 304 -18.15 -4.34 -8.43
C ILE A 304 -19.62 -4.74 -8.44
N ASN A 305 -19.87 -6.02 -8.23
CA ASN A 305 -21.19 -6.59 -8.32
C ASN A 305 -21.66 -7.12 -6.96
N ALA A 306 -22.95 -6.94 -6.66
CA ALA A 306 -23.63 -7.66 -5.59
C ALA A 306 -24.13 -8.99 -6.15
N TYR A 307 -23.71 -10.10 -5.56
CA TYR A 307 -24.03 -11.46 -5.99
C TYR A 307 -24.88 -12.16 -4.94
N SER A 308 -25.90 -12.89 -5.41
CA SER A 308 -26.73 -13.76 -4.59
C SER A 308 -26.19 -15.18 -4.60
N ASP A 309 -25.85 -15.74 -3.42
CA ASP A 309 -25.36 -17.11 -3.32
C ASP A 309 -26.42 -18.17 -3.59
N ARG A 310 -27.70 -17.87 -3.35
CA ARG A 310 -28.80 -18.79 -3.58
C ARG A 310 -29.33 -18.78 -5.01
N LEU A 311 -29.36 -17.59 -5.65
CA LEU A 311 -29.78 -17.43 -7.04
C LEU A 311 -28.65 -17.62 -8.04
N GLU A 312 -27.41 -17.73 -7.55
CA GLU A 312 -26.18 -17.88 -8.35
C GLU A 312 -26.04 -16.83 -9.46
N ARG A 313 -26.42 -15.58 -9.15
CA ARG A 313 -26.38 -14.46 -10.11
C ARG A 313 -26.15 -13.12 -9.45
N ASP A 314 -25.71 -12.15 -10.26
CA ASP A 314 -25.63 -10.74 -9.84
C ASP A 314 -27.03 -10.14 -9.66
N ILE A 315 -27.23 -9.48 -8.51
CA ILE A 315 -28.41 -8.70 -8.15
C ILE A 315 -28.14 -7.20 -8.13
N GLY A 316 -26.92 -6.81 -8.41
CA GLY A 316 -26.45 -5.45 -8.59
C GLY A 316 -25.16 -5.44 -9.37
N ARG A 317 -25.01 -4.45 -10.27
CA ARG A 317 -23.81 -4.27 -11.09
C ARG A 317 -23.34 -2.84 -11.00
N THR A 318 -22.07 -2.65 -10.69
CA THR A 318 -21.44 -1.33 -10.66
C THR A 318 -20.19 -1.37 -11.50
N GLN A 319 -20.12 -0.51 -12.49
CA GLN A 319 -18.91 -0.23 -13.25
C GLN A 319 -18.39 1.13 -12.81
N VAL A 320 -17.12 1.20 -12.46
CA VAL A 320 -16.48 2.45 -12.07
C VAL A 320 -15.21 2.64 -12.86
N SER A 321 -15.13 3.77 -13.53
CA SER A 321 -13.97 4.20 -14.29
C SER A 321 -13.44 5.50 -13.70
N PHE A 322 -12.13 5.54 -13.45
CA PHE A 322 -11.41 6.73 -12.99
C PHE A 322 -10.29 7.00 -13.98
N SER A 323 -10.23 8.23 -14.45
CA SER A 323 -9.11 8.73 -15.25
C SER A 323 -8.42 9.85 -14.49
N THR A 324 -7.13 9.76 -14.28
CA THR A 324 -6.31 10.79 -13.61
C THR A 324 -5.22 11.27 -14.54
N ASP A 325 -5.23 12.55 -14.86
CA ASP A 325 -4.13 13.24 -15.52
C ASP A 325 -3.33 14.01 -14.46
N GLY A 326 -1.99 13.95 -14.52
CA GLY A 326 -1.14 14.59 -13.53
C GLY A 326 0.17 15.14 -14.08
N LEU A 327 0.67 16.13 -13.36
CA LEU A 327 1.95 16.79 -13.57
C LEU A 327 2.66 16.88 -12.22
N ASP A 328 3.89 16.38 -12.17
CA ASP A 328 4.80 16.62 -11.07
C ASP A 328 6.03 17.33 -11.60
N ALA A 329 6.42 18.41 -10.96
CA ALA A 329 7.64 19.15 -11.26
C ALA A 329 8.39 19.38 -9.95
N ARG A 330 9.66 19.00 -9.91
CA ARG A 330 10.52 19.15 -8.75
C ARG A 330 11.89 19.68 -9.17
N ALA A 331 12.45 20.54 -8.34
CA ALA A 331 13.84 20.95 -8.42
C ALA A 331 14.51 20.82 -7.06
N ASP A 332 15.76 20.32 -7.04
CA ASP A 332 16.61 20.26 -5.86
C ASP A 332 17.84 21.12 -6.14
N TRP A 333 18.02 22.18 -5.37
CA TRP A 333 19.06 23.18 -5.58
C TRP A 333 19.97 23.28 -4.35
N LEU A 334 21.23 22.89 -4.51
CA LEU A 334 22.26 23.11 -3.50
C LEU A 334 22.69 24.59 -3.52
N VAL A 335 21.94 25.43 -2.80
CA VAL A 335 22.18 26.89 -2.75
C VAL A 335 23.39 27.25 -1.91
N HIS A 336 23.75 26.39 -0.95
CA HIS A 336 24.90 26.50 -0.07
C HIS A 336 25.36 25.11 0.34
N PRO A 337 26.63 24.85 0.66
CA PRO A 337 27.06 23.51 1.12
C PRO A 337 26.26 22.91 2.29
N GLN A 338 25.59 23.75 3.08
CA GLN A 338 24.75 23.37 4.21
C GLN A 338 23.25 23.37 3.88
N HIS A 339 22.80 23.82 2.72
CA HIS A 339 21.38 24.02 2.37
C HIS A 339 21.06 23.40 1.02
N LEU A 340 20.25 22.34 1.04
CA LEU A 340 19.65 21.74 -0.14
C LEU A 340 18.17 22.10 -0.19
N LEU A 341 17.82 23.09 -1.02
CA LEU A 341 16.44 23.49 -1.24
C LEU A 341 15.78 22.57 -2.25
N SER A 342 14.65 22.00 -1.89
CA SER A 342 13.74 21.26 -2.77
C SER A 342 12.44 22.01 -2.91
N PHE A 343 12.00 22.29 -4.12
CA PHE A 343 10.72 22.95 -4.36
C PHE A 343 10.03 22.35 -5.58
N GLY A 344 8.72 22.48 -5.62
CA GLY A 344 8.00 21.89 -6.73
C GLY A 344 6.50 22.10 -6.70
N ILE A 345 5.86 21.52 -7.72
CA ILE A 345 4.44 21.56 -7.97
C ILE A 345 3.96 20.14 -8.21
N ASN A 346 2.84 19.77 -7.57
CA ASN A 346 2.06 18.58 -7.91
C ASN A 346 0.67 19.05 -8.33
N ALA A 347 0.25 18.70 -9.52
CA ALA A 347 -1.07 18.99 -10.03
C ALA A 347 -1.69 17.71 -10.60
N TRP A 348 -2.92 17.39 -10.23
CA TRP A 348 -3.64 16.28 -10.82
C TRP A 348 -5.14 16.53 -10.85
N ARG A 349 -5.80 15.89 -11.79
CA ARG A 349 -7.25 15.92 -11.96
C ARG A 349 -7.76 14.52 -12.21
N MET A 350 -8.62 14.03 -11.33
CA MET A 350 -9.30 12.75 -11.45
C MET A 350 -10.76 12.97 -11.84
N GLN A 351 -11.22 12.26 -12.86
CA GLN A 351 -12.60 12.19 -13.27
C GLN A 351 -13.16 10.81 -12.94
N ALA A 352 -14.41 10.76 -12.46
CA ALA A 352 -15.08 9.54 -12.07
C ALA A 352 -16.52 9.53 -12.55
N SER A 353 -16.89 8.49 -13.29
CA SER A 353 -18.26 8.30 -13.79
C SER A 353 -18.74 6.89 -13.45
N PRO A 354 -19.29 6.66 -12.23
CA PRO A 354 -19.80 5.36 -11.84
C PRO A 354 -21.13 5.07 -12.53
N GLU A 355 -21.24 3.89 -13.16
CA GLU A 355 -22.52 3.34 -13.62
C GLU A 355 -22.95 2.22 -12.68
N ARG A 356 -24.18 2.31 -12.17
CA ARG A 356 -24.72 1.31 -11.28
C ARG A 356 -26.15 0.95 -11.59
N PHE A 357 -26.43 -0.35 -11.54
CA PHE A 357 -27.76 -0.94 -11.69
C PHE A 357 -28.03 -1.86 -10.51
N LEU A 358 -29.13 -1.65 -9.82
CA LEU A 358 -29.54 -2.43 -8.66
C LEU A 358 -30.90 -3.06 -8.87
N ALA A 359 -31.09 -4.25 -8.28
CA ALA A 359 -32.42 -4.80 -8.04
C ALA A 359 -33.17 -3.92 -7.03
N SER A 360 -34.49 -3.88 -7.15
CA SER A 360 -35.34 -3.32 -6.10
C SER A 360 -35.08 -4.05 -4.77
N PRO A 361 -35.15 -3.37 -3.62
CA PRO A 361 -35.04 -4.01 -2.30
C PRO A 361 -36.11 -5.09 -2.06
N THR A 362 -37.21 -5.07 -2.79
CA THR A 362 -38.34 -5.99 -2.64
C THR A 362 -38.61 -6.84 -3.89
N SER A 363 -37.95 -6.54 -5.01
CA SER A 363 -38.09 -7.23 -6.29
C SER A 363 -36.71 -7.38 -6.95
N LEU A 364 -36.39 -8.54 -7.47
CA LEU A 364 -35.09 -8.84 -8.04
C LEU A 364 -34.94 -8.50 -9.52
N SER A 365 -36.01 -8.01 -10.15
CA SER A 365 -36.02 -7.73 -11.60
C SER A 365 -37.06 -6.68 -11.92
N PRO A 366 -36.80 -5.77 -12.86
CA PRO A 366 -35.53 -5.57 -13.55
C PRO A 366 -34.49 -4.84 -12.67
N LEU A 367 -33.23 -4.92 -13.07
CA LEU A 367 -32.19 -4.04 -12.51
C LEU A 367 -32.47 -2.61 -13.01
N THR A 368 -32.55 -1.66 -12.09
CA THR A 368 -32.79 -0.26 -12.41
C THR A 368 -31.54 0.58 -12.18
N ARG A 369 -31.37 1.62 -12.97
CA ARG A 369 -30.24 2.55 -12.85
C ARG A 369 -30.31 3.27 -11.49
N ASN A 370 -29.22 3.24 -10.76
CA ASN A 370 -29.05 3.85 -9.43
C ASN A 370 -27.66 4.44 -9.29
N VAL A 371 -27.40 5.54 -9.96
CA VAL A 371 -26.07 6.17 -10.01
C VAL A 371 -25.86 7.01 -8.75
N PRO A 372 -24.78 6.77 -7.97
CA PRO A 372 -24.51 7.51 -6.74
C PRO A 372 -24.23 8.99 -6.99
N PHE A 373 -23.44 9.28 -8.02
CA PHE A 373 -23.17 10.63 -8.54
C PHE A 373 -22.79 10.53 -10.02
N SER A 374 -22.94 11.61 -10.78
CA SER A 374 -22.52 11.70 -12.19
C SER A 374 -21.45 12.77 -12.36
N ASP A 375 -20.55 12.53 -13.32
CA ASP A 375 -19.47 13.43 -13.73
C ASP A 375 -18.71 14.01 -12.52
N GLY A 376 -18.29 13.12 -11.62
CA GLY A 376 -17.48 13.48 -10.48
C GLY A 376 -16.06 13.89 -10.89
N GLU A 377 -15.58 14.99 -10.35
CA GLU A 377 -14.21 15.45 -10.55
C GLU A 377 -13.59 15.82 -9.21
N LEU A 378 -12.37 15.35 -8.99
CA LEU A 378 -11.52 15.77 -7.88
C LEU A 378 -10.19 16.26 -8.45
N SER A 379 -9.81 17.49 -8.15
CA SER A 379 -8.55 18.08 -8.60
C SER A 379 -7.75 18.63 -7.43
N SER A 380 -6.44 18.61 -7.56
CA SER A 380 -5.51 19.13 -6.56
C SER A 380 -4.37 19.87 -7.24
N LEU A 381 -4.02 21.02 -6.67
CA LEU A 381 -2.82 21.80 -7.03
C LEU A 381 -2.09 22.15 -5.75
N GLY A 382 -0.82 21.73 -5.63
CA GLY A 382 0.00 21.97 -4.46
C GLY A 382 1.38 22.50 -4.84
N PHE A 383 1.86 23.45 -4.06
CA PHE A 383 3.21 24.02 -4.15
C PHE A 383 3.94 23.72 -2.85
N PHE A 384 5.17 23.22 -2.94
CA PHE A 384 5.97 22.92 -1.75
C PHE A 384 7.38 23.52 -1.83
N LEU A 385 7.94 23.76 -0.65
CA LEU A 385 9.33 24.14 -0.41
C LEU A 385 9.83 23.35 0.79
N GLN A 386 11.01 22.74 0.65
CA GLN A 386 11.69 22.01 1.70
C GLN A 386 13.17 22.39 1.71
N ASP A 387 13.76 22.58 2.90
CA ASP A 387 15.19 22.77 3.08
C ASP A 387 15.78 21.64 3.93
N ASP A 388 16.77 20.94 3.40
CA ASP A 388 17.59 19.98 4.13
C ASP A 388 18.91 20.67 4.53
N MET A 389 18.99 21.02 5.80
CA MET A 389 20.08 21.81 6.36
C MET A 389 21.04 20.93 7.16
N ARG A 390 22.35 21.15 6.98
CA ARG A 390 23.40 20.39 7.69
C ARG A 390 24.33 21.32 8.46
N PHE A 391 24.27 21.25 9.79
CA PHE A 391 25.09 22.03 10.71
C PHE A 391 25.99 21.10 11.52
N GLY A 392 27.11 20.68 10.94
CA GLY A 392 28.01 19.70 11.56
C GLY A 392 27.29 18.37 11.79
N LYS A 393 27.02 18.03 13.06
CA LYS A 393 26.32 16.80 13.48
C LYS A 393 24.79 16.93 13.52
N LEU A 394 24.26 18.12 13.31
CA LEU A 394 22.82 18.37 13.33
C LEU A 394 22.28 18.48 11.90
N ASN A 395 21.33 17.63 11.54
CA ASN A 395 20.54 17.78 10.32
C ASN A 395 19.15 18.27 10.69
N VAL A 396 18.68 19.28 9.94
CA VAL A 396 17.35 19.87 10.08
C VAL A 396 16.63 19.78 8.76
N LEU A 397 15.46 19.17 8.75
CA LEU A 397 14.59 19.09 7.60
C LEU A 397 13.33 19.91 7.86
N ALA A 398 13.19 21.04 7.18
CA ALA A 398 12.03 21.92 7.30
C ALA A 398 11.26 21.96 5.98
N GLY A 399 9.94 21.87 6.02
CA GLY A 399 9.11 21.90 4.82
C GLY A 399 7.79 22.62 5.04
N LEU A 400 7.33 23.26 3.97
CA LEU A 400 6.04 23.94 3.90
C LEU A 400 5.37 23.63 2.56
N ARG A 401 4.06 23.47 2.58
CA ARG A 401 3.25 23.23 1.40
C ARG A 401 1.91 23.93 1.50
N HIS A 402 1.40 24.42 0.37
CA HIS A 402 0.04 24.93 0.26
C HIS A 402 -0.67 24.20 -0.87
N ASP A 403 -1.86 23.67 -0.57
CA ASP A 403 -2.70 22.93 -1.51
C ASP A 403 -4.05 23.61 -1.70
N THR A 404 -4.59 23.50 -2.90
CA THR A 404 -5.98 23.72 -3.22
C THR A 404 -6.57 22.44 -3.78
N VAL A 405 -7.65 21.94 -3.18
CA VAL A 405 -8.37 20.73 -3.62
C VAL A 405 -9.81 21.13 -3.93
N GLN A 406 -10.30 20.73 -5.12
CA GLN A 406 -11.69 20.98 -5.53
C GLN A 406 -12.36 19.66 -5.86
N GLY A 407 -13.54 19.42 -5.26
CA GLY A 407 -14.40 18.29 -5.56
C GLY A 407 -15.74 18.79 -6.12
N LYS A 408 -16.17 18.28 -7.26
CA LYS A 408 -17.45 18.61 -7.88
C LYS A 408 -18.13 17.40 -8.49
N ALA A 409 -19.45 17.47 -8.66
CA ALA A 409 -20.26 16.50 -9.38
C ALA A 409 -21.38 17.22 -10.14
N ALA A 410 -21.81 16.65 -11.26
CA ALA A 410 -22.94 17.21 -12.00
C ALA A 410 -24.29 16.90 -11.30
N SER A 411 -24.43 15.71 -10.72
CA SER A 411 -25.61 15.34 -9.94
C SER A 411 -25.31 14.22 -8.94
N ILE A 412 -26.19 14.09 -7.93
CA ILE A 412 -26.19 12.96 -6.99
C ILE A 412 -27.60 12.37 -6.87
N ASN A 413 -27.68 11.20 -6.19
CA ASN A 413 -28.96 10.51 -5.95
C ASN A 413 -29.77 10.31 -7.25
N ASN A 414 -29.13 9.70 -8.25
CA ASN A 414 -29.70 9.37 -9.54
C ASN A 414 -30.27 10.60 -10.29
N GLY A 415 -29.61 11.75 -10.15
CA GLY A 415 -29.98 13.01 -10.79
C GLY A 415 -30.95 13.90 -9.99
N ALA A 416 -31.36 13.48 -8.79
CA ALA A 416 -32.32 14.23 -7.98
C ALA A 416 -31.77 15.55 -7.40
N VAL A 417 -30.45 15.66 -7.24
CA VAL A 417 -29.78 16.88 -6.74
C VAL A 417 -28.73 17.31 -7.74
N THR A 418 -28.74 18.56 -8.17
CA THR A 418 -27.86 19.13 -9.20
C THR A 418 -27.16 20.42 -8.75
N THR A 419 -27.43 20.91 -7.54
CA THR A 419 -26.87 22.15 -7.01
C THR A 419 -26.14 21.94 -5.71
N GLY A 420 -25.20 22.85 -5.38
CA GLY A 420 -24.39 22.75 -4.15
C GLY A 420 -23.34 21.62 -4.18
N LEU A 421 -22.98 21.15 -5.36
CA LEU A 421 -22.09 20.01 -5.59
C LEU A 421 -20.70 20.42 -6.04
N ASP A 422 -20.27 21.60 -5.68
CA ASP A 422 -18.92 22.12 -5.88
C ASP A 422 -18.35 22.59 -4.54
N ARG A 423 -17.18 22.07 -4.17
CA ARG A 423 -16.49 22.46 -2.95
C ARG A 423 -15.01 22.60 -3.21
N LYS A 424 -14.49 23.78 -2.87
CA LYS A 424 -13.06 24.10 -2.91
C LYS A 424 -12.54 24.25 -1.48
N ASP A 425 -11.49 23.53 -1.17
CA ASP A 425 -10.78 23.58 0.11
C ASP A 425 -9.33 24.00 -0.13
N SER A 426 -8.76 24.75 0.80
CA SER A 426 -7.34 25.11 0.82
C SER A 426 -6.72 24.71 2.16
N ALA A 427 -5.51 24.20 2.13
CA ALA A 427 -4.81 23.78 3.35
C ALA A 427 -3.32 24.06 3.24
N THR A 428 -2.72 24.43 4.38
CA THR A 428 -1.28 24.55 4.53
C THR A 428 -0.78 23.43 5.43
N SER A 429 0.20 22.69 4.95
CA SER A 429 0.91 21.63 5.65
C SER A 429 2.33 22.05 5.93
N GLY A 430 2.95 21.51 6.98
CA GLY A 430 4.34 21.82 7.31
C GLY A 430 4.97 20.69 8.13
N SER A 431 6.29 20.66 8.12
CA SER A 431 7.07 19.73 8.94
C SER A 431 8.39 20.35 9.37
N LEU A 432 8.84 19.98 10.57
CA LEU A 432 10.16 20.30 11.09
C LEU A 432 10.71 19.05 11.78
N GLY A 433 11.75 18.51 11.20
CA GLY A 433 12.47 17.34 11.70
C GLY A 433 13.90 17.71 12.06
N LEU A 434 14.38 17.19 13.17
CA LEU A 434 15.73 17.37 13.69
C LEU A 434 16.33 15.99 13.94
N ILE A 435 17.57 15.75 13.50
CA ILE A 435 18.33 14.57 13.89
C ILE A 435 19.77 14.97 14.23
N TYR A 436 20.26 14.53 15.38
CA TYR A 436 21.60 14.84 15.85
C TYR A 436 22.48 13.59 15.91
N GLU A 437 23.57 13.58 15.15
CA GLU A 437 24.53 12.47 15.17
C GLU A 437 25.53 12.63 16.32
N ALA A 438 25.16 12.22 17.53
CA ALA A 438 26.11 12.17 18.64
C ALA A 438 27.25 11.17 18.34
N THR A 439 26.87 9.97 17.94
CA THR A 439 27.72 8.90 17.36
C THR A 439 26.93 8.16 16.28
N PRO A 440 27.55 7.33 15.43
CA PRO A 440 26.83 6.47 14.46
C PRO A 440 25.74 5.60 15.11
N LEU A 441 25.94 5.15 16.35
CA LEU A 441 24.99 4.36 17.12
C LEU A 441 24.04 5.19 17.98
N LEU A 442 24.17 6.51 18.02
CA LEU A 442 23.33 7.37 18.86
C LEU A 442 22.91 8.62 18.08
N ARG A 443 21.76 8.52 17.42
CA ARG A 443 21.17 9.58 16.62
C ARG A 443 19.75 9.86 17.11
N PRO A 444 19.57 10.67 18.20
CA PRO A 444 18.26 11.14 18.62
C PRO A 444 17.65 12.02 17.54
N PHE A 445 16.34 11.86 17.33
CA PHE A 445 15.58 12.69 16.42
C PHE A 445 14.25 13.16 17.03
N ALA A 446 13.77 14.29 16.55
CA ALA A 446 12.46 14.83 16.84
C ALA A 446 11.81 15.29 15.55
N ASN A 447 10.50 15.08 15.43
CA ASN A 447 9.71 15.56 14.30
C ASN A 447 8.38 16.12 14.75
N VAL A 448 8.02 17.26 14.20
CA VAL A 448 6.67 17.83 14.28
C VAL A 448 6.18 17.98 12.85
N SER A 449 5.06 17.36 12.52
CA SER A 449 4.49 17.44 11.19
C SER A 449 2.98 17.67 11.25
N ARG A 450 2.48 18.52 10.36
CA ARG A 450 1.06 18.75 10.14
C ARG A 450 0.71 18.42 8.71
N GLY A 451 -0.21 17.47 8.55
CA GLY A 451 -0.80 17.08 7.26
C GLY A 451 -2.29 17.35 7.24
N PHE A 452 -2.89 17.19 6.07
CA PHE A 452 -4.32 17.32 5.87
C PHE A 452 -4.85 16.28 4.89
N ARG A 453 -6.18 16.07 4.94
CA ARG A 453 -6.93 15.30 3.96
C ARG A 453 -8.24 16.01 3.61
N ALA A 454 -8.43 16.33 2.34
CA ALA A 454 -9.72 16.79 1.85
C ALA A 454 -10.68 15.60 1.66
N GLY A 455 -11.98 15.84 1.76
CA GLY A 455 -12.98 14.81 1.50
C GLY A 455 -12.96 14.32 0.06
N GLU A 456 -13.06 13.01 -0.13
CA GLU A 456 -13.10 12.34 -1.43
C GLU A 456 -14.49 12.44 -2.09
N LEU A 457 -14.58 12.14 -3.39
CA LEU A 457 -15.83 12.25 -4.16
C LEU A 457 -16.99 11.49 -3.52
N ARG A 458 -16.74 10.29 -2.97
CA ARG A 458 -17.78 9.50 -2.34
C ARG A 458 -18.16 9.99 -0.95
N GLU A 459 -17.23 10.53 -0.20
CA GLU A 459 -17.51 11.16 1.10
C GLU A 459 -18.38 12.40 0.93
N ARG A 460 -18.24 13.09 -0.21
CA ARG A 460 -19.02 14.28 -0.54
C ARG A 460 -20.35 13.96 -1.22
N PHE A 461 -20.35 13.08 -2.22
CA PHE A 461 -21.43 13.01 -3.21
C PHE A 461 -22.16 11.66 -3.26
N GLU A 462 -21.82 10.70 -2.41
CA GLU A 462 -22.49 9.42 -2.44
C GLU A 462 -23.93 9.49 -1.90
N ALA A 463 -24.86 8.85 -2.63
CA ALA A 463 -26.19 8.56 -2.14
C ALA A 463 -26.57 7.14 -2.57
N SER A 464 -26.07 6.13 -1.79
CA SER A 464 -26.17 4.76 -2.31
C SER A 464 -25.98 3.68 -1.24
N PRO A 465 -26.64 2.50 -1.39
CA PRO A 465 -26.32 1.33 -0.59
C PRO A 465 -24.92 0.80 -0.91
N ARG A 466 -24.21 0.29 0.11
CA ARG A 466 -22.91 -0.37 -0.02
C ARG A 466 -22.97 -1.83 0.43
N GLY A 467 -21.91 -2.57 0.12
CA GLY A 467 -21.76 -3.99 0.46
C GLY A 467 -21.82 -4.30 1.96
N ASP A 468 -21.51 -3.34 2.84
CA ASP A 468 -21.67 -3.45 4.30
C ASP A 468 -23.13 -3.36 4.80
N GLY A 469 -24.09 -3.19 3.89
CA GLY A 469 -25.52 -3.16 4.20
C GLY A 469 -26.05 -1.84 4.71
N PHE A 470 -25.30 -0.80 4.61
CA PHE A 470 -25.75 0.54 4.93
C PHE A 470 -26.08 1.34 3.65
N GLN A 471 -27.09 2.21 3.76
CA GLN A 471 -27.28 3.31 2.84
C GLN A 471 -26.33 4.42 3.22
N TYR A 472 -25.38 4.77 2.36
CA TYR A 472 -24.48 5.89 2.58
C TYR A 472 -25.06 7.17 2.04
N ILE A 473 -24.86 8.25 2.80
CA ILE A 473 -25.21 9.61 2.41
C ILE A 473 -23.97 10.47 2.63
N GLY A 474 -23.40 10.95 1.53
CA GLY A 474 -22.27 11.88 1.52
C GLY A 474 -22.64 13.25 2.07
N ASN A 475 -21.64 14.06 2.29
CA ASN A 475 -21.79 15.45 2.73
C ASN A 475 -20.97 16.37 1.83
N PRO A 476 -21.59 17.10 0.88
CA PRO A 476 -20.86 18.03 -0.01
C PRO A 476 -20.06 19.08 0.74
N GLN A 477 -20.48 19.43 1.99
CA GLN A 477 -19.86 20.45 2.82
C GLN A 477 -18.83 19.89 3.83
N ILE A 478 -18.41 18.62 3.68
CA ILE A 478 -17.41 18.02 4.57
C ILE A 478 -16.13 18.86 4.57
N ARG A 479 -15.60 19.15 5.76
CA ARG A 479 -14.39 19.94 5.94
C ARG A 479 -13.15 19.03 5.83
N PRO A 480 -11.99 19.57 5.41
CA PRO A 480 -10.73 18.84 5.50
C PRO A 480 -10.44 18.45 6.95
N GLU A 481 -9.89 17.25 7.13
CA GLU A 481 -9.31 16.83 8.41
C GLU A 481 -7.82 17.18 8.45
N PHE A 482 -7.31 17.47 9.66
CA PHE A 482 -5.90 17.79 9.89
C PHE A 482 -5.32 16.87 10.96
N ASP A 483 -4.14 16.34 10.70
CA ASP A 483 -3.34 15.61 11.68
C ASP A 483 -2.10 16.42 12.05
N THR A 484 -1.88 16.59 13.34
CA THR A 484 -0.64 17.13 13.89
C THR A 484 0.04 16.05 14.71
N GLN A 485 1.20 15.58 14.23
CA GLN A 485 2.01 14.56 14.88
C GLN A 485 3.23 15.17 15.57
N PHE A 486 3.49 14.69 16.76
CA PHE A 486 4.75 14.87 17.48
C PHE A 486 5.42 13.50 17.60
N GLU A 487 6.67 13.40 17.19
CA GLU A 487 7.46 12.16 17.24
C GLU A 487 8.84 12.45 17.85
N LEU A 488 9.24 11.59 18.78
CA LEU A 488 10.59 11.56 19.33
C LEU A 488 11.14 10.15 19.14
N GLY A 489 12.39 10.05 18.76
CA GLY A 489 12.98 8.73 18.52
C GLY A 489 14.50 8.73 18.57
N LEU A 490 15.01 7.54 18.34
CA LEU A 490 16.43 7.22 18.37
C LEU A 490 16.73 6.27 17.22
N LYS A 491 17.77 6.58 16.45
CA LYS A 491 18.32 5.70 15.41
C LYS A 491 19.79 5.41 15.68
N GLY A 492 20.24 4.26 15.26
CA GLY A 492 21.65 3.88 15.29
C GLY A 492 21.99 2.91 14.20
N GLU A 493 23.18 3.05 13.63
CA GLU A 493 23.68 2.20 12.57
C GLU A 493 25.19 1.99 12.71
N SER A 494 25.60 0.71 12.66
CA SER A 494 26.96 0.26 12.53
C SER A 494 27.03 -0.93 11.58
N GLN A 495 28.18 -1.52 11.37
CA GLN A 495 28.31 -2.73 10.55
C GLN A 495 27.47 -3.91 11.08
N ASP A 496 27.36 -4.02 12.42
CA ASP A 496 26.73 -5.16 13.08
C ASP A 496 25.35 -4.86 13.67
N LEU A 497 24.96 -3.59 13.80
CA LEU A 497 23.72 -3.21 14.47
C LEU A 497 23.07 -2.04 13.75
N GLN A 498 21.81 -2.22 13.38
CA GLN A 498 20.91 -1.17 12.91
C GLN A 498 19.65 -1.20 13.76
N TYR A 499 19.22 -0.04 14.27
CA TYR A 499 17.99 0.04 15.05
C TYR A 499 17.30 1.39 14.90
N SER A 500 16.00 1.38 15.15
CA SER A 500 15.17 2.58 15.24
C SER A 500 14.10 2.34 16.31
N ALA A 501 13.88 3.35 17.17
CA ALA A 501 12.80 3.34 18.13
C ALA A 501 12.17 4.72 18.18
N SER A 502 10.83 4.80 18.26
CA SER A 502 10.13 6.08 18.36
C SER A 502 8.86 5.98 19.20
N VAL A 503 8.49 7.09 19.81
CA VAL A 503 7.18 7.35 20.40
C VAL A 503 6.54 8.51 19.67
N TYR A 504 5.23 8.41 19.42
CA TYR A 504 4.51 9.42 18.68
C TYR A 504 3.11 9.68 19.26
N CYS A 505 2.60 10.87 18.98
CA CYS A 505 1.24 11.29 19.29
C CYS A 505 0.68 12.10 18.14
N ASN A 506 -0.40 11.60 17.55
CA ASN A 506 -1.18 12.24 16.50
C ASN A 506 -2.43 12.87 17.12
N ARG A 507 -2.72 14.10 16.75
CA ARG A 507 -3.96 14.81 17.09
C ARG A 507 -4.68 15.15 15.81
N ILE A 508 -5.77 14.45 15.54
CA ILE A 508 -6.57 14.63 14.33
C ILE A 508 -7.81 15.41 14.69
N THR A 509 -8.05 16.49 13.96
CA THR A 509 -9.24 17.34 14.08
C THR A 509 -10.09 17.23 12.83
N ASP A 510 -11.40 17.41 12.96
CA ASP A 510 -12.37 17.27 11.86
C ASP A 510 -12.28 15.90 11.15
N TYR A 511 -12.03 14.82 11.91
CA TYR A 511 -11.84 13.46 11.39
C TYR A 511 -13.02 13.01 10.54
N ILE A 512 -12.79 12.69 9.26
CA ILE A 512 -13.84 12.32 8.31
C ILE A 512 -14.14 10.83 8.44
N THR A 513 -15.42 10.51 8.72
CA THR A 513 -15.88 9.12 8.86
C THR A 513 -17.35 8.95 8.52
N GLY A 514 -17.77 7.70 8.28
CA GLY A 514 -19.18 7.35 8.10
C GLY A 514 -19.83 7.00 9.43
N GLN A 515 -20.71 7.87 9.95
CA GLN A 515 -21.40 7.67 11.23
C GLN A 515 -22.79 7.06 11.00
N PRO A 516 -23.15 5.95 11.69
CA PRO A 516 -24.53 5.44 11.71
C PRO A 516 -25.49 6.46 12.34
N THR A 517 -26.58 6.75 11.65
CA THR A 517 -27.56 7.79 12.09
C THR A 517 -28.68 7.22 12.95
N GLY A 518 -28.92 5.89 12.88
CA GLY A 518 -30.11 5.25 13.48
C GLY A 518 -31.35 5.34 12.59
N SER A 519 -31.32 6.07 11.46
CA SER A 519 -32.42 6.11 10.49
C SER A 519 -32.27 4.99 9.44
N PHE A 520 -33.34 4.77 8.67
CA PHE A 520 -33.41 3.76 7.62
C PHE A 520 -33.88 4.38 6.31
N VAL A 521 -33.32 3.93 5.19
CA VAL A 521 -33.76 4.22 3.83
C VAL A 521 -33.92 2.91 3.08
N ASN A 522 -35.14 2.66 2.55
CA ASN A 522 -35.47 1.39 1.87
C ASN A 522 -35.11 0.14 2.68
N GLY A 523 -35.29 0.17 4.01
CA GLY A 523 -35.00 -0.93 4.92
C GLY A 523 -33.51 -1.09 5.25
N LEU A 524 -32.62 -0.26 4.72
CA LEU A 524 -31.21 -0.26 5.04
C LEU A 524 -30.88 0.82 6.08
N PRO A 525 -30.07 0.52 7.11
CA PRO A 525 -29.61 1.52 8.06
C PRO A 525 -28.71 2.55 7.36
N VAL A 526 -28.79 3.80 7.79
CA VAL A 526 -28.08 4.93 7.17
C VAL A 526 -26.77 5.23 7.87
N LYS A 527 -25.71 5.36 7.08
CA LYS A 527 -24.45 6.02 7.47
C LYS A 527 -24.31 7.35 6.74
N ARG A 528 -24.04 8.41 7.50
CA ARG A 528 -23.77 9.75 6.94
C ARG A 528 -22.31 10.10 7.12
N THR A 529 -21.70 10.69 6.10
CA THR A 529 -20.34 11.25 6.21
C THR A 529 -20.37 12.50 7.10
N VAL A 530 -19.54 12.50 8.14
CA VAL A 530 -19.43 13.56 9.14
C VAL A 530 -17.96 13.86 9.44
N ASN A 531 -17.72 15.04 10.05
CA ASN A 531 -16.47 15.33 10.75
C ASN A 531 -16.66 15.05 12.25
N LEU A 532 -15.87 14.14 12.84
CA LEU A 532 -15.71 14.04 14.28
C LEU A 532 -14.78 15.17 14.77
N GLY A 533 -15.05 15.71 15.96
CA GLY A 533 -14.31 16.87 16.48
C GLY A 533 -12.83 16.56 16.71
N ALA A 534 -12.54 15.48 17.44
CA ALA A 534 -11.15 15.12 17.77
C ALA A 534 -10.93 13.61 17.91
N VAL A 535 -9.80 13.16 17.33
CA VAL A 535 -9.25 11.81 17.49
C VAL A 535 -7.80 11.93 17.92
N GLN A 536 -7.35 11.07 18.83
CA GLN A 536 -5.96 10.97 19.25
C GLN A 536 -5.43 9.57 19.02
N ILE A 537 -4.27 9.46 18.38
CA ILE A 537 -3.55 8.21 18.21
C ILE A 537 -2.15 8.36 18.78
N GLN A 538 -1.72 7.46 19.63
CA GLN A 538 -0.38 7.46 20.21
C GLN A 538 0.19 6.04 20.20
N GLY A 539 1.50 5.94 20.02
CA GLY A 539 2.14 4.65 19.94
C GLY A 539 3.64 4.68 20.21
N LEU A 540 4.15 3.46 20.34
CA LEU A 540 5.55 3.14 20.45
C LEU A 540 5.89 2.12 19.36
N GLU A 541 6.98 2.35 18.65
CA GLU A 541 7.54 1.47 17.64
C GLU A 541 9.02 1.26 17.90
N ALA A 542 9.49 0.04 17.70
CA ALA A 542 10.91 -0.28 17.78
C ALA A 542 11.25 -1.36 16.75
N SER A 543 12.41 -1.24 16.12
CA SER A 543 12.99 -2.25 15.25
C SER A 543 14.48 -2.34 15.47
N ALA A 544 15.04 -3.54 15.36
CA ALA A 544 16.47 -3.78 15.43
C ALA A 544 16.86 -4.92 14.48
N ARG A 545 18.03 -4.80 13.86
CA ARG A 545 18.72 -5.85 13.12
C ARG A 545 20.17 -5.92 13.62
N TRP A 546 20.53 -7.05 14.19
CA TRP A 546 21.82 -7.27 14.82
C TRP A 546 22.53 -8.46 14.23
N GLN A 547 23.79 -8.26 13.80
CA GLN A 547 24.68 -9.35 13.36
C GLN A 547 25.30 -10.01 14.58
N LEU A 548 24.73 -11.16 14.98
CA LEU A 548 25.22 -11.95 16.13
C LEU A 548 26.62 -12.52 15.88
N ARG A 549 26.85 -12.97 14.64
CA ARG A 549 28.12 -13.45 14.10
C ARG A 549 28.14 -13.16 12.60
N ARG A 550 29.30 -13.24 11.97
CA ARG A 550 29.41 -13.09 10.51
C ARG A 550 28.41 -14.02 9.78
N GLY A 551 27.55 -13.44 8.95
CA GLY A 551 26.51 -14.15 8.23
C GLY A 551 25.33 -14.65 9.08
N GLN A 552 25.17 -14.19 10.35
CA GLN A 552 24.08 -14.55 11.25
C GLN A 552 23.40 -13.29 11.80
N TRP A 553 22.15 -13.06 11.44
CA TRP A 553 21.40 -11.87 11.79
C TRP A 553 20.19 -12.20 12.66
N LEU A 554 19.98 -11.40 13.68
CA LEU A 554 18.75 -11.35 14.46
C LEU A 554 17.98 -10.08 14.10
N THR A 555 16.67 -10.19 13.97
CA THR A 555 15.76 -9.06 13.79
C THR A 555 14.71 -9.07 14.88
N ALA A 556 14.35 -7.88 15.37
CA ALA A 556 13.26 -7.70 16.31
C ALA A 556 12.42 -6.51 15.86
N GLY A 557 11.12 -6.61 15.97
CA GLY A 557 10.17 -5.54 15.71
C GLY A 557 9.08 -5.54 16.76
N TYR A 558 8.75 -4.37 17.31
CA TYR A 558 7.67 -4.21 18.27
C TYR A 558 6.83 -2.99 17.92
N SER A 559 5.53 -3.11 18.06
CA SER A 559 4.61 -1.98 17.94
C SER A 559 3.48 -2.06 18.95
N ARG A 560 3.16 -0.92 19.53
CA ARG A 560 2.00 -0.70 20.39
C ARG A 560 1.31 0.59 19.99
N LEU A 561 -0.02 0.51 19.78
CA LEU A 561 -0.81 1.63 19.33
C LEU A 561 -2.09 1.76 20.14
N ARG A 562 -2.50 3.00 20.43
CA ARG A 562 -3.75 3.34 21.14
C ARG A 562 -4.42 4.51 20.44
N GLY A 563 -5.59 4.24 19.85
CA GLY A 563 -6.49 5.25 19.31
C GLY A 563 -7.62 5.57 20.29
N THR A 564 -8.03 6.81 20.35
CA THR A 564 -9.14 7.30 21.19
C THR A 564 -10.00 8.26 20.37
N ASN A 565 -11.29 7.98 20.29
CA ASN A 565 -12.30 8.94 19.86
C ASN A 565 -12.60 9.86 21.05
N LYS A 566 -12.20 11.14 20.97
CA LYS A 566 -12.36 12.09 22.08
C LYS A 566 -13.79 12.57 22.26
N ASP A 567 -14.58 12.59 21.19
CA ASP A 567 -15.99 13.03 21.25
C ASP A 567 -16.86 12.05 22.03
N LEU A 568 -16.60 10.73 21.89
CA LEU A 568 -17.32 9.67 22.57
C LEU A 568 -16.57 9.11 23.79
N ASN A 569 -15.34 9.55 24.03
CA ASN A 569 -14.44 9.05 25.08
C ASN A 569 -14.30 7.52 25.09
N GLU A 570 -14.15 6.92 23.91
CA GLU A 570 -14.00 5.47 23.75
C GLU A 570 -12.79 5.13 22.83
N PRO A 571 -12.37 3.85 22.77
CA PRO A 571 -11.38 3.41 21.78
C PRO A 571 -11.77 3.79 20.36
N LEU A 572 -10.80 4.20 19.55
CA LEU A 572 -11.04 4.45 18.13
C LEU A 572 -11.31 3.11 17.42
N PHE A 573 -12.26 3.14 16.50
CA PHE A 573 -12.72 1.98 15.74
C PHE A 573 -11.62 1.35 14.89
N GLN A 574 -11.48 0.01 14.94
CA GLN A 574 -10.55 -0.79 14.14
C GLN A 574 -9.08 -0.39 14.31
N MET A 575 -8.58 -0.39 15.54
CA MET A 575 -7.15 -0.21 15.84
C MET A 575 -6.40 -1.54 15.88
N PRO A 576 -5.18 -1.64 15.29
CA PRO A 576 -4.38 -2.86 15.35
C PRO A 576 -4.06 -3.28 16.79
N ALA A 577 -3.84 -4.58 16.99
CA ALA A 577 -3.33 -5.14 18.24
C ALA A 577 -1.82 -4.83 18.41
N ASP A 578 -1.33 -4.97 19.67
CA ASP A 578 0.11 -4.92 19.93
C ASP A 578 0.80 -6.14 19.30
N GLU A 579 1.98 -5.93 18.69
CA GLU A 579 2.68 -6.98 17.95
C GLU A 579 4.17 -7.00 18.25
N LEU A 580 4.73 -8.21 18.40
CA LEU A 580 6.17 -8.49 18.48
C LEU A 580 6.54 -9.47 17.37
N SER A 581 7.54 -9.13 16.58
CA SER A 581 8.15 -9.98 15.56
C SER A 581 9.62 -10.23 15.92
N LEU A 582 10.05 -11.49 15.89
CA LEU A 582 11.42 -11.90 16.11
C LEU A 582 11.88 -12.74 14.92
N GLY A 583 13.01 -12.40 14.31
CA GLY A 583 13.55 -13.10 13.16
C GLY A 583 14.98 -13.51 13.38
N TRP A 584 15.37 -14.61 12.76
CA TRP A 584 16.75 -15.03 12.58
C TRP A 584 16.98 -15.37 11.12
N GLU A 585 18.10 -14.94 10.56
CA GLU A 585 18.57 -15.30 9.22
C GLU A 585 20.06 -15.61 9.30
N GLY A 586 20.48 -16.74 8.71
CA GLY A 586 21.87 -17.14 8.80
C GLY A 586 22.35 -18.02 7.68
N SER A 587 23.64 -17.90 7.35
CA SER A 587 24.37 -18.86 6.52
C SER A 587 24.63 -20.12 7.34
N VAL A 588 24.05 -21.25 6.92
CA VAL A 588 24.18 -22.56 7.60
C VAL A 588 25.18 -23.49 6.91
N ALA A 589 25.48 -23.21 5.64
CA ALA A 589 26.52 -23.84 4.85
C ALA A 589 26.90 -22.92 3.66
N PRO A 590 28.00 -23.16 2.92
CA PRO A 590 28.48 -22.23 1.88
C PRO A 590 27.46 -21.83 0.81
N ALA A 591 26.53 -22.71 0.47
CA ALA A 591 25.48 -22.44 -0.52
C ALA A 591 24.07 -22.34 0.10
N TRP A 592 23.96 -22.38 1.43
CA TRP A 592 22.70 -22.45 2.13
C TRP A 592 22.54 -21.32 3.15
N THR A 593 21.42 -20.62 3.04
CA THR A 593 20.94 -19.72 4.09
C THR A 593 19.62 -20.26 4.64
N ALA A 594 19.41 -20.08 5.95
CA ALA A 594 18.14 -20.42 6.60
C ALA A 594 17.61 -19.21 7.36
N ASP A 595 16.30 -19.17 7.56
CA ASP A 595 15.62 -18.13 8.31
C ASP A 595 14.46 -18.70 9.14
N ALA A 596 14.17 -18.01 10.23
CA ALA A 596 13.02 -18.27 11.08
C ALA A 596 12.39 -16.94 11.50
N THR A 597 11.07 -16.86 11.50
CA THR A 597 10.33 -15.68 11.96
C THR A 597 9.22 -16.11 12.91
N LEU A 598 9.26 -15.62 14.14
CA LEU A 598 8.22 -15.75 15.15
C LEU A 598 7.45 -14.44 15.21
N ARG A 599 6.13 -14.50 15.05
CA ARG A 599 5.22 -13.37 15.16
C ARG A 599 4.25 -13.61 16.31
N LEU A 600 4.17 -12.68 17.25
CA LEU A 600 3.30 -12.73 18.42
C LEU A 600 2.40 -11.50 18.41
N VAL A 601 1.09 -11.73 18.34
CA VAL A 601 0.06 -10.69 18.32
C VAL A 601 -0.77 -10.80 19.58
N ALA A 602 -0.90 -9.70 20.30
CA ALA A 602 -1.66 -9.66 21.54
C ALA A 602 -3.18 -9.71 21.28
N ARG A 603 -3.96 -10.05 22.29
CA ARG A 603 -5.41 -9.89 22.27
C ARG A 603 -5.76 -8.42 22.06
N GLN A 604 -6.69 -8.11 21.13
CA GLN A 604 -7.29 -6.80 21.01
C GLN A 604 -8.67 -6.79 21.69
N SER A 605 -8.73 -6.13 22.83
CA SER A 605 -9.97 -5.98 23.61
C SER A 605 -10.44 -4.52 23.70
N ARG A 606 -9.64 -3.59 23.16
CA ARG A 606 -10.00 -2.17 23.10
C ARG A 606 -10.74 -1.90 21.79
N VAL A 607 -12.05 -2.10 21.83
CA VAL A 607 -12.94 -1.95 20.67
C VAL A 607 -13.90 -0.79 20.89
N ALA A 608 -14.32 -0.14 19.80
CA ALA A 608 -15.35 0.89 19.84
C ALA A 608 -16.72 0.24 20.10
N THR A 609 -17.55 0.86 20.93
CA THR A 609 -18.87 0.33 21.28
C THR A 609 -19.99 1.26 20.82
N ALA A 610 -19.98 2.52 21.23
CA ALA A 610 -20.99 3.50 20.88
C ALA A 610 -20.91 3.88 19.40
N PHE A 611 -19.70 4.12 18.89
CA PHE A 611 -19.50 4.43 17.47
C PHE A 611 -19.80 3.24 16.56
N ALA A 612 -19.25 2.07 16.91
CA ALA A 612 -19.35 0.85 16.10
C ALA A 612 -20.72 0.20 16.13
N ARG A 613 -21.55 0.46 17.17
CA ARG A 613 -22.88 -0.13 17.36
C ARG A 613 -22.90 -1.66 17.18
N GLY A 614 -21.88 -2.32 17.75
CA GLY A 614 -21.75 -3.78 17.71
C GLY A 614 -21.14 -4.35 16.42
N THR A 615 -20.53 -3.52 15.56
CA THR A 615 -19.83 -3.99 14.34
C THR A 615 -18.34 -4.25 14.55
N GLU A 616 -17.81 -4.08 15.77
CA GLU A 616 -16.44 -4.42 16.12
C GLU A 616 -16.41 -5.36 17.31
N ASN A 617 -15.69 -6.48 17.19
CA ASN A 617 -15.55 -7.48 18.23
C ASN A 617 -14.10 -7.55 18.73
N ALA A 618 -13.93 -7.95 19.99
CA ALA A 618 -12.60 -8.24 20.51
C ALA A 618 -12.02 -9.49 19.82
N SER A 619 -10.74 -9.47 19.46
CA SER A 619 -10.04 -10.62 18.86
C SER A 619 -9.04 -11.26 19.80
N ALA A 620 -8.87 -12.57 19.70
CA ALA A 620 -7.89 -13.32 20.48
C ALA A 620 -6.46 -13.05 20.00
N GLY A 621 -5.49 -13.10 20.92
CA GLY A 621 -4.08 -13.10 20.56
C GLY A 621 -3.64 -14.43 19.95
N PHE A 622 -2.56 -14.39 19.18
CA PHE A 622 -1.99 -15.57 18.52
C PHE A 622 -0.48 -15.47 18.34
N GLY A 623 0.14 -16.61 18.04
CA GLY A 623 1.54 -16.68 17.63
C GLY A 623 1.70 -17.58 16.41
N THR A 624 2.55 -17.18 15.46
CA THR A 624 2.92 -17.97 14.27
C THR A 624 4.41 -18.08 14.16
N LEU A 625 4.90 -19.23 13.68
CA LEU A 625 6.29 -19.48 13.35
C LEU A 625 6.39 -19.83 11.87
N ASP A 626 7.28 -19.13 11.16
CA ASP A 626 7.65 -19.41 9.77
C ASP A 626 9.11 -19.82 9.70
N LEU A 627 9.44 -20.79 8.87
CA LEU A 627 10.80 -21.28 8.62
C LEU A 627 11.08 -21.22 7.12
N GLY A 628 12.34 -20.93 6.76
CA GLY A 628 12.79 -20.89 5.38
C GLY A 628 14.22 -21.41 5.20
N ALA A 629 14.50 -21.95 4.03
CA ALA A 629 15.84 -22.31 3.60
C ALA A 629 16.01 -21.95 2.12
N THR A 630 17.14 -21.35 1.78
CA THR A 630 17.49 -20.97 0.40
C THR A 630 18.79 -21.67 0.01
N TRP A 631 18.74 -22.39 -1.08
CA TRP A 631 19.89 -23.04 -1.71
C TRP A 631 20.33 -22.25 -2.95
N ARG A 632 21.51 -21.67 -2.92
CA ARG A 632 22.15 -21.02 -4.06
C ARG A 632 23.03 -22.02 -4.79
N TYR A 633 22.46 -22.73 -5.74
CA TYR A 633 23.16 -23.80 -6.46
C TYR A 633 24.01 -23.29 -7.64
N ALA A 634 23.82 -22.06 -8.08
CA ALA A 634 24.66 -21.37 -9.05
C ALA A 634 24.83 -19.90 -8.64
N SER A 635 25.78 -19.19 -9.24
CA SER A 635 26.13 -17.80 -8.87
C SER A 635 24.92 -16.85 -8.92
N GLN A 636 24.01 -17.11 -9.83
CA GLN A 636 22.82 -16.25 -10.07
C GLN A 636 21.50 -17.03 -10.02
N GLN A 637 21.50 -18.23 -9.44
CA GLN A 637 20.28 -19.05 -9.36
C GLN A 637 20.12 -19.62 -7.95
N SER A 638 18.88 -19.58 -7.46
CA SER A 638 18.54 -20.11 -6.14
C SER A 638 17.18 -20.79 -6.11
N LEU A 639 17.06 -21.73 -5.19
CA LEU A 639 15.80 -22.39 -4.84
C LEU A 639 15.54 -22.15 -3.35
N ARG A 640 14.38 -21.61 -3.02
CA ARG A 640 13.93 -21.41 -1.65
C ARG A 640 12.76 -22.33 -1.33
N LEU A 641 12.81 -22.97 -0.17
CA LEU A 641 11.73 -23.69 0.45
C LEU A 641 11.34 -22.93 1.72
N ALA A 642 10.05 -22.67 1.92
CA ALA A 642 9.53 -22.07 3.15
C ALA A 642 8.34 -22.85 3.68
N LEU A 643 8.24 -22.95 5.01
CA LEU A 643 7.14 -23.53 5.74
C LEU A 643 6.50 -22.41 6.58
N ARG A 644 5.29 -22.00 6.21
CA ARG A 644 4.52 -20.95 6.87
C ARG A 644 3.59 -21.53 7.90
N ASN A 645 3.36 -20.77 8.99
CA ASN A 645 2.48 -21.18 10.08
C ASN A 645 2.75 -22.64 10.52
N VAL A 646 3.99 -22.93 10.91
CA VAL A 646 4.49 -24.30 11.18
C VAL A 646 3.59 -25.08 12.14
N ALA A 647 3.05 -24.39 13.16
CA ALA A 647 2.18 -24.98 14.16
C ALA A 647 0.72 -25.19 13.68
N ASP A 648 0.40 -24.86 12.44
CA ASP A 648 -0.97 -24.87 11.90
C ASP A 648 -1.96 -24.14 12.80
N LYS A 649 -1.54 -22.98 13.33
CA LYS A 649 -2.36 -22.18 14.25
C LYS A 649 -3.57 -21.60 13.52
N ALA A 650 -4.75 -21.86 14.03
CA ALA A 650 -5.98 -21.19 13.60
C ALA A 650 -6.06 -19.80 14.25
N TYR A 651 -6.17 -18.76 13.42
CA TYR A 651 -6.29 -17.37 13.87
C TYR A 651 -6.95 -16.48 12.81
N HIS A 652 -7.38 -15.31 13.23
CA HIS A 652 -7.72 -14.19 12.35
C HIS A 652 -7.05 -12.91 12.88
N GLU A 653 -6.73 -12.02 11.98
CA GLU A 653 -6.23 -10.68 12.33
C GLU A 653 -7.39 -9.82 12.82
N HIS A 654 -7.18 -8.95 13.81
CA HIS A 654 -8.23 -8.06 14.30
C HIS A 654 -8.85 -7.20 13.17
N LEU A 655 -8.03 -6.74 12.21
CA LEU A 655 -8.48 -5.92 11.09
C LEU A 655 -8.93 -6.74 9.86
N ALA A 656 -9.01 -8.07 9.97
CA ALA A 656 -9.55 -8.96 8.93
C ALA A 656 -11.06 -9.20 9.08
N GLU A 657 -11.74 -8.37 9.85
CA GLU A 657 -13.19 -8.29 9.80
C GLU A 657 -13.60 -7.64 8.47
N GLY A 658 -14.31 -8.38 7.63
CA GLY A 658 -14.87 -7.85 6.40
C GLY A 658 -15.88 -6.73 6.68
N VAL A 659 -16.33 -6.07 5.62
CA VAL A 659 -17.32 -4.97 5.68
C VAL A 659 -18.63 -5.34 6.37
N SER A 660 -18.93 -6.62 6.51
CA SER A 660 -20.13 -7.15 7.21
C SER A 660 -19.88 -7.52 8.68
N GLY A 661 -18.66 -7.32 9.21
CA GLY A 661 -18.26 -7.79 10.53
C GLY A 661 -17.94 -9.28 10.57
N GLN A 662 -17.83 -9.95 9.42
CA GLN A 662 -17.49 -11.37 9.35
C GLN A 662 -15.98 -11.56 9.44
N GLU A 663 -15.53 -12.35 10.43
CA GLU A 663 -14.13 -12.72 10.59
C GLU A 663 -13.66 -13.67 9.48
N ILE A 664 -12.50 -13.39 8.90
CA ILE A 664 -11.87 -14.24 7.89
C ILE A 664 -10.66 -14.92 8.53
N GLN A 665 -10.69 -16.24 8.58
CA GLN A 665 -9.56 -17.02 9.08
C GLN A 665 -8.35 -16.86 8.15
N ALA A 666 -7.18 -16.74 8.76
CA ALA A 666 -5.90 -16.71 8.03
C ALA A 666 -5.55 -18.11 7.50
N ALA A 667 -4.62 -18.15 6.52
CA ALA A 667 -4.12 -19.40 5.98
C ALA A 667 -3.47 -20.26 7.06
N GLY A 668 -3.71 -21.58 7.00
CA GLY A 668 -3.08 -22.59 7.82
C GLY A 668 -1.63 -22.84 7.40
N ARG A 669 -1.07 -23.97 7.84
CA ARG A 669 0.28 -24.37 7.45
C ARG A 669 0.38 -24.54 5.94
N SER A 670 1.43 -23.92 5.35
CA SER A 670 1.71 -24.05 3.91
C SER A 670 3.19 -24.24 3.62
N VAL A 671 3.45 -24.97 2.55
CA VAL A 671 4.78 -25.11 1.94
C VAL A 671 4.83 -24.21 0.73
N GLN A 672 5.87 -23.40 0.65
CA GLN A 672 6.13 -22.51 -0.47
C GLN A 672 7.48 -22.85 -1.10
N VAL A 673 7.51 -22.91 -2.43
CA VAL A 673 8.75 -23.13 -3.21
C VAL A 673 8.94 -21.94 -4.13
N THR A 674 10.12 -21.33 -4.12
CA THR A 674 10.47 -20.21 -5.01
C THR A 674 11.78 -20.49 -5.71
N TRP A 675 11.77 -20.46 -7.02
CA TRP A 675 12.95 -20.44 -7.85
C TRP A 675 13.22 -19.03 -8.36
N GLN A 676 14.51 -18.66 -8.44
CA GLN A 676 14.98 -17.38 -8.97
C GLN A 676 16.18 -17.61 -9.88
N GLY A 677 16.25 -16.86 -10.98
CA GLY A 677 17.37 -16.91 -11.92
C GLY A 677 17.63 -15.55 -12.55
N LYS A 678 18.92 -15.23 -12.73
CA LYS A 678 19.39 -14.09 -13.53
C LYS A 678 20.30 -14.61 -14.62
N PHE A 679 20.18 -14.04 -15.80
CA PHE A 679 20.87 -14.49 -17.02
C PHE A 679 21.42 -13.31 -17.83
#